data_14be44d54275a9371c104f98b1b84e0f
#
_entry.id   14be44d54275a9371c104f98b1b84e0f
#
_cell.length_a   1.000
_cell.length_b   1.000
_cell.length_c   1.000
_cell.angle_alpha   90.00
_cell.angle_beta   90.00
_cell.angle_gamma   90.00
#
_symmetry.space_group_name_H-M   'P 1'
#
loop_
_entity.id
_entity.type
_entity.pdbx_description
1 polymer ?
#
loop_
_entity_poly.entity_id
_entity_poly.type
_entity_poly.pdbx_seq_one_letter_code
_entity_poly.pdbx_strand_id
1 'polypeptide(L)'
;MVYMDKFKLVSKYKPTGDQPQAIDALVKGVLDGDKEQTLMGVTGSGKTFTMANIIEKINRPTLVLAHNKTLAAQLCSEFREFFPDNAVEYFVSYYDYYQPEAYVPTTDTYIEKDSSINDEIDKLRHSATSALFERRDVIIVASVSCIYSIGDPIDYKSMVISLRSGMEYGRDKLIEKLVSIQYERNDINFVRNKFRVRGDTVEIFPAGSNGTAVRVEFFGDEIDRICEIQPLTGKVEGILSHVAIYPASHYVVGAEKMNKAIDKIYREMVERVAEFESKGKLLEAQRIKERTMNDIEMLRETGFCKGIENYSAVMSGRKPGQAPFTLIDYMPDDFLLFCDESHVMLPQVRGMYAGDRARKESLIEYGFRLPSALDNRPLTFDEFYKKINQVIFTSATPGQFEREHSAQIVEQVIRPTGLLDPIITVKPTEDQMDDLLSEINNRAALGERVLVTTLTKAMAEDLTHYLEGFDVKVRYMHHDIDTIERMEIIRDLRLGEFDVLVGINLLREGLDIPEVSLVAILDADKEGFLRSETSLVQTIGRAARNEHGEVIMYADSVTPSMEKAITETVRRREIQEKYNAEHGITPKTIKKDVHQIIEITSKEKLDGKKKHLSKKERQLMIAELTKEMKEAAKLLEFEHAAYLRDQIAELEGKKVK
;
A
#
# COMPACT_ATOMS: atom_id res chain seq x y z
N MET A 1 -26.05 11.81 -6.54
CA MET A 1 -26.06 10.43 -5.99
C MET A 1 -26.54 10.50 -4.56
N VAL A 2 -27.47 9.64 -4.16
CA VAL A 2 -27.82 9.48 -2.74
C VAL A 2 -26.72 8.61 -2.19
N TYR A 3 -25.80 9.16 -1.41
CA TYR A 3 -24.78 8.39 -0.71
C TYR A 3 -25.46 7.44 0.28
N MET A 4 -25.10 6.17 0.23
CA MET A 4 -25.56 5.20 1.22
C MET A 4 -24.76 5.43 2.49
N ASP A 5 -25.41 5.79 3.59
CA ASP A 5 -24.75 5.94 4.90
C ASP A 5 -24.47 4.58 5.58
N LYS A 6 -24.70 3.48 4.87
CA LYS A 6 -24.59 2.12 5.40
C LYS A 6 -23.76 1.23 4.48
N PHE A 7 -22.93 0.41 5.08
CA PHE A 7 -22.27 -0.66 4.38
C PHE A 7 -23.27 -1.73 3.95
N LYS A 8 -23.09 -2.19 2.69
CA LYS A 8 -23.89 -3.26 2.11
C LYS A 8 -22.96 -4.32 1.53
N LEU A 9 -22.84 -5.43 2.25
CA LEU A 9 -22.04 -6.56 1.81
C LEU A 9 -22.72 -7.28 0.63
N VAL A 10 -21.99 -7.42 -0.45
CA VAL A 10 -22.40 -8.20 -1.63
C VAL A 10 -21.47 -9.39 -1.77
N SER A 11 -21.97 -10.59 -1.56
CA SER A 11 -21.20 -11.81 -1.69
C SER A 11 -22.04 -12.99 -2.16
N LYS A 12 -21.41 -13.86 -2.97
CA LYS A 12 -21.98 -15.18 -3.33
C LYS A 12 -21.83 -16.21 -2.20
N TYR A 13 -20.98 -15.91 -1.23
CA TYR A 13 -20.66 -16.77 -0.11
C TYR A 13 -21.47 -16.40 1.14
N LYS A 14 -21.70 -17.38 2.00
CA LYS A 14 -22.25 -17.17 3.35
C LYS A 14 -21.19 -17.58 4.36
N PRO A 15 -21.18 -16.99 5.56
CA PRO A 15 -20.28 -17.43 6.63
C PRO A 15 -20.45 -18.92 6.95
N THR A 16 -19.34 -19.65 6.97
CA THR A 16 -19.31 -21.10 7.24
C THR A 16 -18.20 -21.43 8.23
N GLY A 17 -18.19 -22.67 8.73
CA GLY A 17 -17.20 -23.10 9.72
C GLY A 17 -17.29 -22.27 11.01
N ASP A 18 -16.15 -21.77 11.45
CA ASP A 18 -16.03 -20.93 12.65
C ASP A 18 -16.45 -19.47 12.40
N GLN A 19 -16.64 -19.07 11.14
CA GLN A 19 -16.89 -17.66 10.78
C GLN A 19 -18.13 -17.09 11.48
N PRO A 20 -19.33 -17.75 11.52
CA PRO A 20 -20.49 -17.19 12.19
C PRO A 20 -20.25 -16.86 13.66
N GLN A 21 -19.61 -17.79 14.38
CA GLN A 21 -19.30 -17.62 15.81
C GLN A 21 -18.26 -16.53 16.03
N ALA A 22 -17.22 -16.48 15.17
CA ALA A 22 -16.18 -15.45 15.23
C ALA A 22 -16.75 -14.05 14.95
N ILE A 23 -17.61 -13.91 13.94
CA ILE A 23 -18.28 -12.65 13.62
C ILE A 23 -19.12 -12.18 14.79
N ASP A 24 -19.96 -13.05 15.36
CA ASP A 24 -20.89 -12.69 16.44
C ASP A 24 -20.14 -12.33 17.73
N ALA A 25 -19.07 -13.08 18.06
CA ALA A 25 -18.23 -12.79 19.23
C ALA A 25 -17.50 -11.42 19.10
N LEU A 26 -16.87 -11.15 17.95
CA LEU A 26 -16.13 -9.92 17.72
C LEU A 26 -17.05 -8.70 17.60
N VAL A 27 -18.20 -8.84 16.94
CA VAL A 27 -19.23 -7.78 16.89
C VAL A 27 -19.74 -7.46 18.29
N LYS A 28 -20.03 -8.48 19.09
CA LYS A 28 -20.45 -8.29 20.47
C LYS A 28 -19.41 -7.53 21.28
N GLY A 29 -18.13 -7.92 21.21
CA GLY A 29 -17.06 -7.23 21.92
C GLY A 29 -16.93 -5.75 21.50
N VAL A 30 -17.05 -5.44 20.19
CA VAL A 30 -17.05 -4.04 19.73
C VAL A 30 -18.24 -3.26 20.33
N LEU A 31 -19.45 -3.85 20.37
CA LEU A 31 -20.65 -3.21 20.92
C LEU A 31 -20.58 -3.07 22.44
N ASP A 32 -19.95 -4.01 23.14
CA ASP A 32 -19.73 -3.97 24.59
C ASP A 32 -18.61 -2.98 24.99
N GLY A 33 -17.86 -2.45 24.00
CA GLY A 33 -16.84 -1.42 24.23
C GLY A 33 -15.44 -1.96 24.42
N ASP A 34 -15.18 -3.23 24.11
CA ASP A 34 -13.82 -3.80 24.14
C ASP A 34 -12.89 -3.00 23.22
N LYS A 35 -11.77 -2.52 23.78
CA LYS A 35 -10.80 -1.73 23.02
C LYS A 35 -9.99 -2.59 22.05
N GLU A 36 -9.53 -3.74 22.50
CA GLU A 36 -8.71 -4.67 21.73
C GLU A 36 -9.31 -6.06 21.72
N GLN A 37 -9.35 -6.67 20.55
CA GLN A 37 -9.76 -8.05 20.34
C GLN A 37 -8.85 -8.69 19.27
N THR A 38 -8.70 -10.01 19.30
CA THR A 38 -7.90 -10.73 18.31
C THR A 38 -8.72 -11.80 17.60
N LEU A 39 -8.69 -11.77 16.26
CA LEU A 39 -9.11 -12.87 15.39
C LEU A 39 -7.87 -13.72 15.05
N MET A 40 -7.74 -14.87 15.67
CA MET A 40 -6.68 -15.86 15.37
C MET A 40 -7.15 -16.78 14.25
N GLY A 41 -6.96 -16.35 13.01
CA GLY A 41 -7.44 -17.09 11.84
C GLY A 41 -6.31 -17.72 11.05
N VAL A 42 -6.40 -19.05 10.80
CA VAL A 42 -5.43 -19.76 9.97
C VAL A 42 -5.41 -19.21 8.52
N THR A 43 -4.34 -19.46 7.80
CA THR A 43 -4.25 -19.12 6.37
C THR A 43 -5.36 -19.83 5.59
N GLY A 44 -6.10 -19.08 4.77
CA GLY A 44 -7.20 -19.62 3.96
C GLY A 44 -8.54 -19.83 4.70
N SER A 45 -8.66 -19.42 5.98
CA SER A 45 -9.93 -19.50 6.71
C SER A 45 -10.96 -18.43 6.30
N GLY A 46 -10.56 -17.47 5.45
CA GLY A 46 -11.45 -16.39 5.00
C GLY A 46 -11.52 -15.21 5.97
N LYS A 47 -10.41 -14.85 6.62
CA LYS A 47 -10.32 -13.69 7.53
C LYS A 47 -10.91 -12.40 6.92
N THR A 48 -10.58 -12.09 5.65
CA THR A 48 -11.09 -10.89 4.95
C THR A 48 -12.62 -10.90 4.88
N PHE A 49 -13.22 -12.05 4.59
CA PHE A 49 -14.68 -12.18 4.56
C PHE A 49 -15.31 -12.02 5.95
N THR A 50 -14.65 -12.52 6.99
CA THR A 50 -15.04 -12.30 8.39
C THR A 50 -14.98 -10.81 8.74
N MET A 51 -13.89 -10.12 8.39
CA MET A 51 -13.78 -8.66 8.55
C MET A 51 -14.91 -7.91 7.82
N ALA A 52 -15.21 -8.28 6.57
CA ALA A 52 -16.28 -7.65 5.80
C ALA A 52 -17.66 -7.80 6.47
N ASN A 53 -17.98 -8.98 7.01
CA ASN A 53 -19.22 -9.19 7.76
C ASN A 53 -19.29 -8.36 9.07
N ILE A 54 -18.13 -8.20 9.75
CA ILE A 54 -18.07 -7.36 10.95
C ILE A 54 -18.29 -5.90 10.57
N ILE A 55 -17.65 -5.40 9.50
CA ILE A 55 -17.80 -4.02 8.99
C ILE A 55 -19.28 -3.72 8.68
N GLU A 56 -19.97 -4.61 7.97
CA GLU A 56 -21.39 -4.44 7.66
C GLU A 56 -22.24 -4.36 8.94
N LYS A 57 -22.01 -5.26 9.90
CA LYS A 57 -22.80 -5.30 11.15
C LYS A 57 -22.55 -4.11 12.06
N ILE A 58 -21.30 -3.64 12.16
CA ILE A 58 -20.91 -2.51 13.01
C ILE A 58 -21.26 -1.18 12.36
N ASN A 59 -21.16 -1.10 11.04
CA ASN A 59 -21.51 0.09 10.24
C ASN A 59 -20.78 1.38 10.67
N ARG A 60 -19.47 1.30 10.88
CA ARG A 60 -18.60 2.44 11.22
C ARG A 60 -17.51 2.61 10.16
N PRO A 61 -17.01 3.85 9.92
CA PRO A 61 -15.82 4.05 9.12
C PRO A 61 -14.68 3.14 9.59
N THR A 62 -14.01 2.52 8.65
CA THR A 62 -13.05 1.46 8.97
C THR A 62 -11.69 1.76 8.35
N LEU A 63 -10.63 1.58 9.16
CA LEU A 63 -9.25 1.59 8.71
C LEU A 63 -8.70 0.15 8.78
N VAL A 64 -8.15 -0.35 7.68
CA VAL A 64 -7.50 -1.66 7.60
C VAL A 64 -6.01 -1.44 7.35
N LEU A 65 -5.18 -1.86 8.30
CA LEU A 65 -3.72 -1.75 8.18
C LEU A 65 -3.11 -3.05 7.68
N ALA A 66 -2.30 -2.94 6.63
CA ALA A 66 -1.51 -4.02 6.07
C ALA A 66 -0.01 -3.66 6.08
N HIS A 67 0.85 -4.61 6.39
CA HIS A 67 2.29 -4.36 6.59
C HIS A 67 3.07 -4.07 5.30
N ASN A 68 2.51 -4.31 4.11
CA ASN A 68 3.13 -3.95 2.83
C ASN A 68 2.11 -3.51 1.77
N LYS A 69 2.60 -2.90 0.68
CA LYS A 69 1.75 -2.38 -0.42
C LYS A 69 0.98 -3.48 -1.15
N THR A 70 1.60 -4.65 -1.36
CA THR A 70 1.01 -5.77 -2.11
C THR A 70 -0.19 -6.34 -1.37
N LEU A 71 -0.05 -6.62 -0.07
CA LEU A 71 -1.15 -7.09 0.77
C LEU A 71 -2.26 -6.04 0.87
N ALA A 72 -1.89 -4.75 1.03
CA ALA A 72 -2.88 -3.67 1.04
C ALA A 72 -3.66 -3.60 -0.28
N ALA A 73 -3.01 -3.77 -1.44
CA ALA A 73 -3.67 -3.80 -2.75
C ALA A 73 -4.62 -4.99 -2.88
N GLN A 74 -4.19 -6.17 -2.44
CA GLN A 74 -5.03 -7.37 -2.43
C GLN A 74 -6.27 -7.17 -1.56
N LEU A 75 -6.10 -6.73 -0.31
CA LEU A 75 -7.22 -6.46 0.61
C LEU A 75 -8.17 -5.40 0.04
N CYS A 76 -7.63 -4.33 -0.55
CA CYS A 76 -8.44 -3.29 -1.17
C CYS A 76 -9.29 -3.86 -2.33
N SER A 77 -8.72 -4.73 -3.16
CA SER A 77 -9.46 -5.41 -4.23
C SER A 77 -10.56 -6.31 -3.68
N GLU A 78 -10.25 -7.13 -2.67
CA GLU A 78 -11.22 -8.01 -2.03
C GLU A 78 -12.38 -7.21 -1.38
N PHE A 79 -12.08 -6.11 -0.68
CA PHE A 79 -13.11 -5.26 -0.10
C PHE A 79 -13.95 -4.52 -1.16
N ARG A 80 -13.38 -4.13 -2.31
CA ARG A 80 -14.15 -3.56 -3.42
C ARG A 80 -15.14 -4.55 -4.03
N GLU A 81 -14.77 -5.83 -4.08
CA GLU A 81 -15.69 -6.89 -4.50
C GLU A 81 -16.83 -7.08 -3.49
N PHE A 82 -16.53 -7.01 -2.19
CA PHE A 82 -17.52 -7.16 -1.12
C PHE A 82 -18.41 -5.93 -0.94
N PHE A 83 -17.92 -4.73 -1.25
CA PHE A 83 -18.60 -3.45 -1.05
C PHE A 83 -18.59 -2.59 -2.31
N PRO A 84 -19.21 -3.05 -3.42
CA PRO A 84 -19.15 -2.36 -4.71
C PRO A 84 -19.82 -0.98 -4.71
N ASP A 85 -20.77 -0.75 -3.82
CA ASP A 85 -21.55 0.48 -3.70
C ASP A 85 -20.97 1.45 -2.64
N ASN A 86 -20.01 1.02 -1.83
CA ASN A 86 -19.40 1.79 -0.75
C ASN A 86 -18.02 2.33 -1.14
N ALA A 87 -17.50 3.29 -0.38
CA ALA A 87 -16.18 3.83 -0.62
C ALA A 87 -15.09 2.90 -0.07
N VAL A 88 -14.34 2.24 -0.95
CA VAL A 88 -13.17 1.43 -0.59
C VAL A 88 -11.94 2.08 -1.19
N GLU A 89 -11.16 2.71 -0.32
CA GLU A 89 -10.05 3.58 -0.67
C GLU A 89 -8.69 2.97 -0.33
N TYR A 90 -7.65 3.40 -1.06
CA TYR A 90 -6.30 2.87 -0.93
C TYR A 90 -5.35 3.96 -0.49
N PHE A 91 -4.61 3.74 0.62
CA PHE A 91 -3.70 4.74 1.17
C PHE A 91 -2.36 4.12 1.55
N VAL A 92 -1.41 4.16 0.61
CA VAL A 92 -0.04 3.65 0.81
C VAL A 92 0.99 4.73 0.47
N SER A 93 2.27 4.45 0.63
CA SER A 93 3.33 5.35 0.18
C SER A 93 3.24 5.58 -1.33
N TYR A 94 3.18 6.84 -1.76
CA TYR A 94 3.11 7.23 -3.17
C TYR A 94 4.45 7.23 -3.90
N TYR A 95 5.54 6.83 -3.22
CA TYR A 95 6.84 6.69 -3.85
C TYR A 95 6.99 5.31 -4.49
N ASP A 96 7.33 5.25 -5.80
CA ASP A 96 7.78 4.03 -6.46
C ASP A 96 9.22 3.72 -6.06
N TYR A 97 10.04 4.76 -6.04
CA TYR A 97 11.39 4.74 -5.51
C TYR A 97 11.53 5.85 -4.46
N TYR A 98 12.17 5.54 -3.35
CA TYR A 98 12.41 6.50 -2.26
C TYR A 98 13.78 6.29 -1.64
N GLN A 99 14.69 7.22 -1.92
CA GLN A 99 15.94 7.37 -1.19
C GLN A 99 15.80 8.57 -0.24
N PRO A 100 15.74 8.34 1.07
CA PRO A 100 15.65 9.42 2.02
C PRO A 100 16.93 10.26 2.02
N GLU A 101 16.78 11.57 2.22
CA GLU A 101 17.90 12.46 2.48
C GLU A 101 18.68 11.97 3.71
N ALA A 102 20.00 11.84 3.58
CA ALA A 102 20.86 11.38 4.66
C ALA A 102 22.24 12.03 4.58
N TYR A 103 22.94 12.06 5.69
CA TYR A 103 24.32 12.45 5.74
C TYR A 103 25.13 11.42 6.53
N VAL A 104 26.24 10.99 5.93
CA VAL A 104 27.17 10.02 6.51
C VAL A 104 28.44 10.75 6.93
N PRO A 105 28.61 11.09 8.22
CA PRO A 105 29.72 11.91 8.71
C PRO A 105 31.09 11.29 8.48
N THR A 106 31.20 9.95 8.54
CA THR A 106 32.45 9.22 8.38
C THR A 106 33.09 9.33 7.01
N THR A 107 32.27 9.54 5.98
CA THR A 107 32.70 9.67 4.57
C THR A 107 32.45 11.07 4.01
N ASP A 108 31.94 12.01 4.82
CA ASP A 108 31.49 13.34 4.39
C ASP A 108 30.57 13.27 3.15
N THR A 109 29.66 12.30 3.17
CA THR A 109 28.80 12.03 2.02
C THR A 109 27.38 12.49 2.31
N TYR A 110 26.92 13.50 1.55
CA TYR A 110 25.51 13.90 1.55
C TYR A 110 24.75 13.14 0.46
N ILE A 111 23.70 12.47 0.88
CA ILE A 111 22.77 11.76 -0.01
C ILE A 111 21.53 12.65 -0.15
N GLU A 112 21.35 13.21 -1.34
CA GLU A 112 20.13 14.00 -1.62
C GLU A 112 18.90 13.09 -1.63
N LYS A 113 17.75 13.66 -1.19
CA LYS A 113 16.47 12.97 -1.35
C LYS A 113 16.21 12.74 -2.83
N ASP A 114 16.14 11.49 -3.22
CA ASP A 114 15.69 11.06 -4.54
C ASP A 114 14.40 10.26 -4.43
N SER A 115 13.41 10.62 -5.23
CA SER A 115 12.10 9.97 -5.15
C SER A 115 11.35 10.10 -6.47
N SER A 116 10.75 9.02 -6.88
CA SER A 116 9.76 8.99 -7.97
C SER A 116 8.37 8.88 -7.36
N ILE A 117 7.51 9.83 -7.70
CA ILE A 117 6.12 9.86 -7.23
C ILE A 117 5.26 9.11 -8.24
N ASN A 118 4.44 8.21 -7.74
CA ASN A 118 3.41 7.53 -8.50
C ASN A 118 2.12 8.37 -8.48
N ASP A 119 1.79 8.97 -9.60
CA ASP A 119 0.62 9.84 -9.74
C ASP A 119 -0.71 9.13 -9.46
N GLU A 120 -0.82 7.83 -9.80
CA GLU A 120 -2.02 7.05 -9.52
C GLU A 120 -2.19 6.79 -8.01
N ILE A 121 -1.11 6.46 -7.31
CA ILE A 121 -1.17 6.28 -5.85
C ILE A 121 -1.43 7.62 -5.15
N ASP A 122 -0.84 8.71 -5.62
CA ASP A 122 -1.10 10.03 -5.07
C ASP A 122 -2.58 10.44 -5.24
N LYS A 123 -3.16 10.18 -6.41
CA LYS A 123 -4.59 10.33 -6.67
C LYS A 123 -5.45 9.54 -5.68
N LEU A 124 -5.12 8.26 -5.44
CA LEU A 124 -5.86 7.41 -4.51
C LEU A 124 -5.77 7.92 -3.06
N ARG A 125 -4.63 8.52 -2.67
CA ARG A 125 -4.49 9.16 -1.34
C ARG A 125 -5.39 10.39 -1.19
N HIS A 126 -5.48 11.22 -2.22
CA HIS A 126 -6.43 12.35 -2.23
C HIS A 126 -7.88 11.87 -2.22
N SER A 127 -8.21 10.82 -2.97
CA SER A 127 -9.53 10.19 -2.93
C SER A 127 -9.88 9.71 -1.52
N ALA A 128 -8.95 9.03 -0.84
CA ALA A 128 -9.16 8.53 0.52
C ALA A 128 -9.44 9.65 1.53
N THR A 129 -8.68 10.74 1.49
CA THR A 129 -8.90 11.86 2.42
C THR A 129 -10.18 12.65 2.12
N SER A 130 -10.55 12.83 0.85
CA SER A 130 -11.82 13.47 0.49
C SER A 130 -13.04 12.62 0.87
N ALA A 131 -12.97 11.29 0.63
CA ALA A 131 -14.05 10.38 0.99
C ALA A 131 -14.39 10.44 2.48
N LEU A 132 -13.40 10.57 3.38
CA LEU A 132 -13.60 10.71 4.82
C LEU A 132 -14.39 11.97 5.23
N PHE A 133 -14.32 13.04 4.43
CA PHE A 133 -15.11 14.25 4.69
C PHE A 133 -16.53 14.20 4.10
N GLU A 134 -16.74 13.38 3.09
CA GLU A 134 -17.99 13.32 2.34
C GLU A 134 -18.94 12.19 2.79
N ARG A 135 -18.37 11.08 3.29
CA ARG A 135 -19.10 9.83 3.53
C ARG A 135 -18.77 9.22 4.89
N ARG A 136 -19.70 8.40 5.38
CA ARG A 136 -19.51 7.59 6.60
C ARG A 136 -19.22 6.12 6.28
N ASP A 137 -19.61 5.64 5.11
CA ASP A 137 -19.45 4.28 4.62
C ASP A 137 -18.11 4.11 3.89
N VAL A 138 -17.01 4.41 4.59
CA VAL A 138 -15.65 4.42 4.04
C VAL A 138 -14.80 3.33 4.68
N ILE A 139 -14.19 2.51 3.84
CA ILE A 139 -13.12 1.58 4.22
C ILE A 139 -11.82 2.09 3.61
N ILE A 140 -10.82 2.38 4.44
CA ILE A 140 -9.49 2.71 3.96
C ILE A 140 -8.55 1.55 4.23
N VAL A 141 -7.95 1.02 3.17
CA VAL A 141 -6.87 0.03 3.27
C VAL A 141 -5.53 0.75 3.15
N ALA A 142 -4.74 0.72 4.21
CA ALA A 142 -3.51 1.48 4.32
C ALA A 142 -2.30 0.62 4.68
N SER A 143 -1.11 1.08 4.28
CA SER A 143 0.15 0.58 4.81
C SER A 143 0.61 1.42 6.02
N VAL A 144 1.78 1.11 6.58
CA VAL A 144 2.41 1.90 7.65
C VAL A 144 2.55 3.39 7.31
N SER A 145 2.42 3.78 6.05
CA SER A 145 2.43 5.19 5.63
C SER A 145 1.33 6.04 6.28
N CYS A 146 0.27 5.42 6.82
CA CYS A 146 -0.81 6.10 7.53
C CYS A 146 -0.38 6.78 8.85
N ILE A 147 0.77 6.37 9.44
CA ILE A 147 1.32 6.98 10.65
C ILE A 147 2.30 8.13 10.37
N TYR A 148 2.60 8.39 9.09
CA TYR A 148 3.46 9.50 8.69
C TYR A 148 2.69 10.80 8.58
N SER A 149 3.43 11.90 8.77
CA SER A 149 2.89 13.26 8.70
C SER A 149 2.21 13.53 7.35
N ILE A 150 1.00 14.05 7.43
CA ILE A 150 0.29 14.73 6.34
C ILE A 150 -0.19 16.09 6.85
N GLY A 151 -0.89 16.87 6.04
CA GLY A 151 -1.40 18.19 6.46
C GLY A 151 -2.42 18.10 7.60
N ASP A 152 -2.65 19.24 8.23
CA ASP A 152 -3.70 19.39 9.25
C ASP A 152 -5.08 19.20 8.63
N PRO A 153 -5.91 18.24 9.10
CA PRO A 153 -7.25 18.00 8.57
C PRO A 153 -8.17 19.22 8.66
N ILE A 154 -7.99 20.09 9.66
CA ILE A 154 -8.78 21.30 9.82
C ILE A 154 -8.42 22.31 8.72
N ASP A 155 -7.12 22.50 8.47
CA ASP A 155 -6.65 23.38 7.40
C ASP A 155 -7.13 22.83 6.04
N TYR A 156 -6.92 21.54 5.77
CA TYR A 156 -7.33 20.90 4.53
C TYR A 156 -8.83 21.07 4.27
N LYS A 157 -9.67 20.81 5.28
CA LYS A 157 -11.13 20.97 5.19
C LYS A 157 -11.54 22.43 4.97
N SER A 158 -10.88 23.39 5.64
CA SER A 158 -11.19 24.82 5.53
C SER A 158 -10.87 25.39 4.15
N MET A 159 -9.99 24.75 3.41
CA MET A 159 -9.56 25.16 2.07
C MET A 159 -10.42 24.54 0.95
N VAL A 160 -11.38 23.67 1.26
CA VAL A 160 -12.30 23.11 0.26
C VAL A 160 -13.16 24.20 -0.37
N ILE A 161 -13.27 24.18 -1.70
CA ILE A 161 -14.14 25.08 -2.45
C ILE A 161 -15.46 24.38 -2.70
N SER A 162 -16.53 24.88 -2.10
CA SER A 162 -17.89 24.36 -2.29
C SER A 162 -18.64 25.25 -3.29
N LEU A 163 -19.09 24.70 -4.40
CA LEU A 163 -19.78 25.40 -5.47
C LEU A 163 -21.16 24.80 -5.68
N ARG A 164 -22.14 25.66 -5.94
CA ARG A 164 -23.53 25.27 -6.24
C ARG A 164 -24.05 26.06 -7.43
N SER A 165 -24.87 25.44 -8.26
CA SER A 165 -25.62 26.13 -9.31
C SER A 165 -26.53 27.20 -8.68
N GLY A 166 -26.59 28.42 -9.26
CA GLY A 166 -27.30 29.57 -8.76
C GLY A 166 -26.58 30.36 -7.65
N MET A 167 -25.31 29.99 -7.33
CA MET A 167 -24.53 30.69 -6.30
C MET A 167 -23.85 31.93 -6.89
N GLU A 168 -23.96 33.07 -6.22
CA GLU A 168 -23.11 34.24 -6.51
C GLU A 168 -21.65 33.93 -6.09
N TYR A 169 -20.82 33.68 -7.10
CA TYR A 169 -19.41 33.37 -6.89
C TYR A 169 -18.62 33.74 -8.15
N GLY A 170 -18.01 34.91 -8.14
CA GLY A 170 -17.33 35.47 -9.33
C GLY A 170 -16.24 34.52 -9.86
N ARG A 171 -16.15 34.43 -11.20
CA ARG A 171 -15.17 33.58 -11.90
C ARG A 171 -13.72 33.82 -11.43
N ASP A 172 -13.32 35.11 -11.32
CA ASP A 172 -11.96 35.47 -10.94
C ASP A 172 -11.65 35.11 -9.50
N LYS A 173 -12.64 35.19 -8.60
CA LYS A 173 -12.54 34.71 -7.23
C LYS A 173 -12.35 33.16 -7.17
N LEU A 174 -13.01 32.43 -8.07
CA LEU A 174 -12.77 30.99 -8.17
C LEU A 174 -11.34 30.70 -8.61
N ILE A 175 -10.82 31.44 -9.60
CA ILE A 175 -9.46 31.28 -10.10
C ILE A 175 -8.43 31.56 -8.98
N GLU A 176 -8.57 32.66 -8.25
CA GLU A 176 -7.71 32.96 -7.11
C GLU A 176 -7.74 31.87 -6.04
N LYS A 177 -8.93 31.36 -5.76
CA LYS A 177 -9.10 30.30 -4.77
C LYS A 177 -8.46 28.99 -5.25
N LEU A 178 -8.59 28.62 -6.52
CA LEU A 178 -7.94 27.42 -7.09
C LEU A 178 -6.40 27.51 -6.97
N VAL A 179 -5.82 28.66 -7.30
CA VAL A 179 -4.38 28.88 -7.11
C VAL A 179 -3.99 28.75 -5.63
N SER A 180 -4.79 29.32 -4.71
CA SER A 180 -4.52 29.25 -3.27
C SER A 180 -4.55 27.84 -2.70
N ILE A 181 -5.27 26.90 -3.35
CA ILE A 181 -5.32 25.47 -3.00
C ILE A 181 -4.41 24.61 -3.88
N GLN A 182 -3.40 25.24 -4.49
CA GLN A 182 -2.30 24.61 -5.24
C GLN A 182 -2.71 23.97 -6.58
N TYR A 183 -3.80 24.43 -7.22
CA TYR A 183 -4.08 24.09 -8.62
C TYR A 183 -3.29 25.00 -9.55
N GLU A 184 -2.71 24.41 -10.59
CA GLU A 184 -1.97 25.13 -11.62
C GLU A 184 -2.89 25.42 -12.82
N ARG A 185 -2.84 26.66 -13.34
CA ARG A 185 -3.52 26.98 -14.59
C ARG A 185 -2.72 26.44 -15.77
N ASN A 186 -3.32 25.57 -16.57
CA ASN A 186 -2.71 25.09 -17.79
C ASN A 186 -3.80 24.80 -18.85
N ASP A 187 -3.85 25.69 -19.84
CA ASP A 187 -4.89 25.64 -20.88
C ASP A 187 -4.56 24.59 -21.98
N ILE A 188 -3.31 24.10 -22.04
CA ILE A 188 -2.82 23.14 -23.04
C ILE A 188 -2.79 21.72 -22.46
N ASN A 189 -2.06 21.52 -21.38
CA ASN A 189 -1.94 20.22 -20.73
C ASN A 189 -2.91 20.13 -19.56
N PHE A 190 -4.16 19.73 -19.84
CA PHE A 190 -5.23 19.63 -18.86
C PHE A 190 -5.26 18.25 -18.22
N VAL A 191 -4.47 18.09 -17.17
CA VAL A 191 -4.36 16.86 -16.38
C VAL A 191 -4.74 17.13 -14.92
N ARG A 192 -4.73 16.11 -14.08
CA ARG A 192 -4.99 16.19 -12.64
C ARG A 192 -4.25 17.35 -11.96
N ASN A 193 -4.85 18.00 -10.98
CA ASN A 193 -4.37 19.17 -10.25
C ASN A 193 -4.25 20.44 -11.10
N LYS A 194 -4.86 20.48 -12.28
CA LYS A 194 -4.85 21.65 -13.14
C LYS A 194 -6.25 22.18 -13.42
N PHE A 195 -6.31 23.44 -13.78
CA PHE A 195 -7.54 24.05 -14.28
C PHE A 195 -7.23 24.83 -15.55
N ARG A 196 -8.25 25.04 -16.36
CA ARG A 196 -8.18 25.91 -17.55
C ARG A 196 -9.39 26.83 -17.62
N VAL A 197 -9.21 27.97 -18.29
CA VAL A 197 -10.24 29.01 -18.38
C VAL A 197 -10.50 29.36 -19.84
N ARG A 198 -11.76 29.29 -20.25
CA ARG A 198 -12.21 29.65 -21.60
C ARG A 198 -13.45 30.53 -21.52
N GLY A 199 -13.28 31.84 -21.73
CA GLY A 199 -14.38 32.79 -21.57
C GLY A 199 -14.96 32.78 -20.16
N ASP A 200 -16.25 32.54 -20.04
CA ASP A 200 -16.97 32.45 -18.76
C ASP A 200 -17.03 31.03 -18.20
N THR A 201 -16.13 30.16 -18.64
CA THR A 201 -16.07 28.76 -18.21
C THR A 201 -14.75 28.47 -17.55
N VAL A 202 -14.79 27.82 -16.38
CA VAL A 202 -13.64 27.26 -15.67
C VAL A 202 -13.77 25.75 -15.63
N GLU A 203 -12.79 25.05 -16.16
CA GLU A 203 -12.70 23.59 -16.10
C GLU A 203 -11.60 23.19 -15.12
N ILE A 204 -11.92 22.30 -14.19
CA ILE A 204 -11.07 21.89 -13.08
C ILE A 204 -10.90 20.38 -13.13
N PHE A 205 -9.65 19.88 -13.08
CA PHE A 205 -9.39 18.45 -12.97
C PHE A 205 -9.02 18.13 -11.50
N PRO A 206 -9.98 17.61 -10.70
CA PRO A 206 -9.77 17.42 -9.26
C PRO A 206 -8.64 16.45 -8.91
N ALA A 207 -7.99 16.69 -7.78
CA ALA A 207 -6.85 15.91 -7.30
C ALA A 207 -7.16 14.40 -7.11
N GLY A 208 -8.35 14.07 -6.61
CA GLY A 208 -8.81 12.69 -6.36
C GLY A 208 -9.67 12.10 -7.49
N SER A 209 -9.84 12.77 -8.64
CA SER A 209 -10.76 12.31 -9.68
C SER A 209 -10.25 11.07 -10.42
N ASN A 210 -11.18 10.18 -10.76
CA ASN A 210 -10.95 8.95 -11.52
C ASN A 210 -11.08 9.15 -13.06
N GLY A 211 -10.71 10.33 -13.58
CA GLY A 211 -10.67 10.58 -15.02
C GLY A 211 -11.74 11.53 -15.53
N THR A 212 -12.57 12.10 -14.67
CA THR A 212 -13.54 13.15 -15.00
C THR A 212 -13.08 14.50 -14.51
N ALA A 213 -13.46 15.57 -15.20
CA ALA A 213 -13.22 16.96 -14.79
C ALA A 213 -14.55 17.68 -14.51
N VAL A 214 -14.47 18.74 -13.74
CA VAL A 214 -15.61 19.59 -13.40
C VAL A 214 -15.57 20.84 -14.25
N ARG A 215 -16.65 21.15 -14.95
CA ARG A 215 -16.85 22.38 -15.68
C ARG A 215 -17.84 23.27 -14.93
N VAL A 216 -17.41 24.50 -14.62
CA VAL A 216 -18.22 25.54 -14.00
C VAL A 216 -18.46 26.62 -15.03
N GLU A 217 -19.72 26.87 -15.39
CA GLU A 217 -20.14 27.87 -16.35
C GLU A 217 -20.74 29.04 -15.60
N PHE A 218 -20.32 30.26 -15.95
CA PHE A 218 -20.74 31.51 -15.30
C PHE A 218 -21.62 32.33 -16.21
N PHE A 219 -22.61 33.00 -15.61
CA PHE A 219 -23.34 34.09 -16.23
C PHE A 219 -23.17 35.36 -15.36
N GLY A 220 -22.23 36.25 -15.77
CA GLY A 220 -21.74 37.32 -14.89
C GLY A 220 -21.02 36.74 -13.66
N ASP A 221 -21.47 37.13 -12.47
CA ASP A 221 -20.92 36.63 -11.21
C ASP A 221 -21.70 35.45 -10.60
N GLU A 222 -22.68 34.92 -11.31
CA GLU A 222 -23.47 33.77 -10.89
C GLU A 222 -22.98 32.47 -11.57
N ILE A 223 -22.95 31.37 -10.83
CA ILE A 223 -22.71 30.03 -11.38
C ILE A 223 -24.01 29.53 -12.03
N ASP A 224 -24.05 29.57 -13.37
CA ASP A 224 -25.21 29.12 -14.15
C ASP A 224 -25.34 27.60 -14.10
N ARG A 225 -24.23 26.88 -14.36
CA ARG A 225 -24.23 25.43 -14.44
C ARG A 225 -22.92 24.79 -14.00
N ILE A 226 -23.03 23.63 -13.36
CA ILE A 226 -21.89 22.77 -13.02
C ILE A 226 -22.08 21.43 -13.70
N CYS A 227 -21.07 20.96 -14.45
CA CYS A 227 -21.10 19.68 -15.16
C CYS A 227 -19.88 18.84 -14.85
N GLU A 228 -20.10 17.51 -14.84
CA GLU A 228 -19.01 16.55 -14.95
C GLU A 228 -18.71 16.31 -16.42
N ILE A 229 -17.46 16.37 -16.83
CA ILE A 229 -17.04 16.27 -18.22
C ILE A 229 -15.89 15.28 -18.40
N GLN A 230 -15.81 14.71 -19.61
CA GLN A 230 -14.64 13.96 -20.06
C GLN A 230 -13.53 14.95 -20.44
N PRO A 231 -12.35 14.92 -19.81
CA PRO A 231 -11.30 15.95 -20.01
C PRO A 231 -10.80 16.11 -21.44
N LEU A 232 -10.67 14.97 -22.18
CA LEU A 232 -10.17 14.94 -23.55
C LEU A 232 -11.19 15.49 -24.56
N THR A 233 -12.44 15.07 -24.47
CA THR A 233 -13.47 15.37 -25.44
C THR A 233 -14.33 16.58 -25.08
N GLY A 234 -14.32 16.97 -23.78
CA GLY A 234 -15.23 17.99 -23.22
C GLY A 234 -16.69 17.53 -23.17
N LYS A 235 -16.98 16.26 -23.44
CA LYS A 235 -18.34 15.70 -23.40
C LYS A 235 -18.88 15.76 -21.97
N VAL A 236 -20.10 16.28 -21.82
CA VAL A 236 -20.81 16.31 -20.54
C VAL A 236 -21.29 14.89 -20.21
N GLU A 237 -20.90 14.39 -19.04
CA GLU A 237 -21.33 13.09 -18.53
C GLU A 237 -22.47 13.23 -17.51
N GLY A 238 -22.51 14.34 -16.78
CA GLY A 238 -23.57 14.63 -15.82
C GLY A 238 -23.69 16.10 -15.47
N ILE A 239 -24.85 16.50 -14.97
CA ILE A 239 -25.09 17.84 -14.40
C ILE A 239 -25.07 17.69 -12.88
N LEU A 240 -24.33 18.58 -12.22
CA LEU A 240 -24.15 18.58 -10.77
C LEU A 240 -24.88 19.79 -10.17
N SER A 241 -25.64 19.59 -9.11
CA SER A 241 -26.20 20.69 -8.32
C SER A 241 -25.19 21.29 -7.35
N HIS A 242 -24.20 20.52 -6.96
CA HIS A 242 -23.14 20.87 -6.02
C HIS A 242 -21.87 20.11 -6.32
N VAL A 243 -20.71 20.73 -6.08
CA VAL A 243 -19.40 20.09 -6.13
C VAL A 243 -18.48 20.65 -5.04
N ALA A 244 -17.67 19.78 -4.44
CA ALA A 244 -16.59 20.15 -3.53
C ALA A 244 -15.25 19.94 -4.24
N ILE A 245 -14.42 20.98 -4.34
CA ILE A 245 -13.07 20.88 -4.89
C ILE A 245 -12.07 20.90 -3.73
N TYR A 246 -11.38 19.79 -3.55
CA TYR A 246 -10.38 19.60 -2.51
C TYR A 246 -9.01 20.12 -2.96
N PRO A 247 -8.13 20.53 -2.02
CA PRO A 247 -6.79 20.99 -2.34
C PRO A 247 -5.97 19.97 -3.15
N ALA A 248 -5.11 20.45 -4.03
CA ALA A 248 -4.19 19.62 -4.83
C ALA A 248 -3.01 19.06 -4.02
N SER A 249 -2.81 19.53 -2.78
CA SER A 249 -1.80 19.05 -1.84
C SER A 249 -2.38 18.90 -0.43
N HIS A 250 -1.91 17.93 0.33
CA HIS A 250 -2.27 17.81 1.75
C HIS A 250 -1.59 18.88 2.64
N TYR A 251 -0.50 19.52 2.18
CA TYR A 251 0.23 20.55 2.90
C TYR A 251 -0.21 21.95 2.51
N VAL A 252 -1.51 22.21 2.51
CA VAL A 252 -2.09 23.51 2.19
C VAL A 252 -2.47 24.23 3.47
N VAL A 253 -2.06 25.51 3.57
CA VAL A 253 -2.42 26.39 4.69
C VAL A 253 -2.82 27.77 4.15
N GLY A 254 -3.72 28.47 4.88
CA GLY A 254 -4.12 29.81 4.50
C GLY A 254 -2.97 30.83 4.56
N ALA A 255 -3.03 31.89 3.75
CA ALA A 255 -1.97 32.89 3.59
C ALA A 255 -1.49 33.51 4.92
N GLU A 256 -2.40 33.81 5.85
CA GLU A 256 -2.03 34.37 7.16
C GLU A 256 -1.19 33.38 7.99
N LYS A 257 -1.56 32.10 7.99
CA LYS A 257 -0.85 31.02 8.69
C LYS A 257 0.50 30.76 8.04
N MET A 258 0.58 30.82 6.70
CA MET A 258 1.83 30.72 5.95
C MET A 258 2.81 31.82 6.30
N ASN A 259 2.38 33.10 6.33
CA ASN A 259 3.24 34.21 6.70
C ASN A 259 3.79 34.07 8.13
N LYS A 260 2.94 33.66 9.09
CA LYS A 260 3.38 33.37 10.47
C LYS A 260 4.39 32.21 10.53
N ALA A 261 4.22 31.21 9.68
CA ALA A 261 5.15 30.09 9.59
C ALA A 261 6.51 30.54 9.02
N ILE A 262 6.52 31.33 7.96
CA ILE A 262 7.73 31.90 7.36
C ILE A 262 8.54 32.72 8.39
N ASP A 263 7.86 33.58 9.19
CA ASP A 263 8.52 34.36 10.23
C ASP A 263 9.16 33.46 11.30
N LYS A 264 8.52 32.37 11.67
CA LYS A 264 9.06 31.39 12.63
C LYS A 264 10.26 30.63 12.05
N ILE A 265 10.16 30.17 10.80
CA ILE A 265 11.26 29.49 10.10
C ILE A 265 12.48 30.43 10.02
N TYR A 266 12.27 31.71 9.69
CA TYR A 266 13.36 32.69 9.64
C TYR A 266 14.02 32.89 10.99
N ARG A 267 13.26 33.03 12.09
CA ARG A 267 13.82 33.16 13.45
C ARG A 267 14.62 31.92 13.87
N GLU A 268 14.06 30.73 13.65
CA GLU A 268 14.74 29.47 13.95
C GLU A 268 16.06 29.36 13.17
N MET A 269 16.07 29.77 11.89
CA MET A 269 17.29 29.80 11.10
C MET A 269 18.33 30.76 11.70
N VAL A 270 17.95 31.99 12.07
CA VAL A 270 18.87 32.97 12.66
C VAL A 270 19.48 32.46 13.96
N GLU A 271 18.66 31.85 14.84
CA GLU A 271 19.12 31.26 16.09
C GLU A 271 20.09 30.08 15.82
N ARG A 272 19.78 29.23 14.84
CA ARG A 272 20.63 28.09 14.51
C ARG A 272 21.95 28.50 13.85
N VAL A 273 21.95 29.52 13.01
CA VAL A 273 23.17 30.09 12.41
C VAL A 273 24.08 30.64 13.52
N ALA A 274 23.55 31.44 14.43
CA ALA A 274 24.31 32.01 15.55
C ALA A 274 24.88 30.90 16.46
N GLU A 275 24.13 29.82 16.68
CA GLU A 275 24.63 28.67 17.45
C GLU A 275 25.81 27.98 16.75
N PHE A 276 25.73 27.74 15.42
CA PHE A 276 26.82 27.15 14.67
C PHE A 276 28.06 28.05 14.64
N GLU A 277 27.89 29.35 14.42
CA GLU A 277 28.97 30.33 14.44
C GLU A 277 29.70 30.36 15.81
N SER A 278 28.93 30.35 16.92
CA SER A 278 29.48 30.31 18.28
C SER A 278 30.32 29.05 18.56
N LYS A 279 30.03 27.96 17.86
CA LYS A 279 30.74 26.67 17.93
C LYS A 279 31.86 26.54 16.89
N GLY A 280 32.11 27.57 16.06
CA GLY A 280 33.11 27.56 15.00
C GLY A 280 32.70 26.68 13.78
N LYS A 281 31.45 26.26 13.68
CA LYS A 281 30.90 25.47 12.57
C LYS A 281 30.42 26.36 11.44
N LEU A 282 31.35 27.04 10.77
CA LEU A 282 31.01 28.07 9.75
C LEU A 282 30.38 27.49 8.48
N LEU A 283 30.79 26.29 8.09
CA LEU A 283 30.25 25.63 6.92
C LEU A 283 28.78 25.23 7.13
N GLU A 284 28.48 24.68 8.31
CA GLU A 284 27.11 24.31 8.70
C GLU A 284 26.21 25.56 8.80
N ALA A 285 26.76 26.66 9.35
CA ALA A 285 26.05 27.94 9.43
C ALA A 285 25.69 28.48 8.05
N GLN A 286 26.63 28.49 7.12
CA GLN A 286 26.38 28.93 5.74
C GLN A 286 25.36 28.05 5.05
N ARG A 287 25.54 26.73 5.12
CA ARG A 287 24.68 25.73 4.49
C ARG A 287 23.21 25.87 4.91
N ILE A 288 22.95 25.93 6.22
CA ILE A 288 21.57 26.06 6.71
C ILE A 288 20.96 27.40 6.35
N LYS A 289 21.75 28.48 6.37
CA LYS A 289 21.29 29.83 5.99
C LYS A 289 20.87 29.88 4.52
N GLU A 290 21.73 29.47 3.61
CA GLU A 290 21.46 29.52 2.16
C GLU A 290 20.23 28.68 1.80
N ARG A 291 20.16 27.46 2.31
CA ARG A 291 19.04 26.56 2.05
C ARG A 291 17.72 27.15 2.57
N THR A 292 17.71 27.57 3.84
CA THR A 292 16.47 28.08 4.45
C THR A 292 15.99 29.36 3.81
N MET A 293 16.92 30.25 3.42
CA MET A 293 16.53 31.49 2.71
C MET A 293 15.90 31.19 1.35
N ASN A 294 16.45 30.24 0.58
CA ASN A 294 15.86 29.81 -0.67
C ASN A 294 14.47 29.17 -0.47
N ASP A 295 14.31 28.31 0.54
CA ASP A 295 13.02 27.71 0.88
C ASP A 295 11.98 28.80 1.27
N ILE A 296 12.37 29.81 2.04
CA ILE A 296 11.52 30.96 2.41
C ILE A 296 11.08 31.75 1.18
N GLU A 297 11.98 32.02 0.24
CA GLU A 297 11.66 32.72 -0.99
C GLU A 297 10.61 31.96 -1.82
N MET A 298 10.82 30.66 -2.00
CA MET A 298 9.87 29.79 -2.68
C MET A 298 8.51 29.74 -1.99
N LEU A 299 8.49 29.67 -0.66
CA LEU A 299 7.23 29.68 0.11
C LEU A 299 6.47 31.01 -0.04
N ARG A 300 7.16 32.15 -0.15
CA ARG A 300 6.53 33.47 -0.39
C ARG A 300 5.94 33.60 -1.78
N GLU A 301 6.67 33.13 -2.79
CA GLU A 301 6.29 33.34 -4.20
C GLU A 301 5.23 32.33 -4.65
N THR A 302 5.36 31.07 -4.24
CA THR A 302 4.53 29.98 -4.77
C THR A 302 3.68 29.25 -3.71
N GLY A 303 3.91 29.54 -2.42
CA GLY A 303 3.31 28.80 -1.32
C GLY A 303 3.86 27.38 -1.15
N PHE A 304 4.93 27.02 -1.86
CA PHE A 304 5.52 25.68 -1.87
C PHE A 304 7.05 25.74 -1.96
N CYS A 305 7.74 24.76 -1.36
CA CYS A 305 9.18 24.52 -1.57
C CYS A 305 9.49 23.03 -1.56
N LYS A 306 10.61 22.63 -2.19
CA LYS A 306 11.07 21.24 -2.18
C LYS A 306 11.41 20.81 -0.74
N GLY A 307 10.70 19.81 -0.21
CA GLY A 307 10.85 19.38 1.17
C GLY A 307 10.01 20.17 2.18
N ILE A 308 8.91 20.78 1.73
CA ILE A 308 7.95 21.52 2.56
C ILE A 308 7.49 20.72 3.81
N GLU A 309 7.48 19.40 3.72
CA GLU A 309 7.13 18.52 4.81
C GLU A 309 8.03 18.73 6.05
N ASN A 310 9.29 19.15 5.88
CA ASN A 310 10.20 19.42 7.00
C ASN A 310 9.77 20.65 7.82
N TYR A 311 8.94 21.50 7.29
CA TYR A 311 8.35 22.65 7.96
C TYR A 311 6.92 22.39 8.46
N SER A 312 6.39 21.15 8.34
CA SER A 312 5.00 20.79 8.64
C SER A 312 4.58 21.14 10.08
N ALA A 313 5.48 21.02 11.06
CA ALA A 313 5.21 21.40 12.45
C ALA A 313 5.00 22.90 12.62
N VAL A 314 5.85 23.68 11.97
CA VAL A 314 5.78 25.16 12.02
C VAL A 314 4.54 25.65 11.28
N MET A 315 4.25 25.08 10.10
CA MET A 315 3.09 25.42 9.27
C MET A 315 1.77 25.10 9.96
N SER A 316 1.66 23.95 10.63
CA SER A 316 0.47 23.56 11.40
C SER A 316 0.36 24.28 12.76
N GLY A 317 1.40 25.01 13.19
CA GLY A 317 1.44 25.70 14.48
C GLY A 317 1.63 24.78 15.68
N ARG A 318 2.08 23.53 15.46
CA ARG A 318 2.37 22.56 16.53
C ARG A 318 3.53 23.02 17.40
N LYS A 319 3.49 22.61 18.66
CA LYS A 319 4.63 22.80 19.59
C LYS A 319 5.72 21.75 19.29
N PRO A 320 6.99 22.06 19.57
CA PRO A 320 8.07 21.07 19.45
C PRO A 320 7.73 19.79 20.20
N GLY A 321 7.98 18.65 19.57
CA GLY A 321 7.68 17.31 20.10
C GLY A 321 6.22 16.87 20.04
N GLN A 322 5.28 17.73 19.66
CA GLN A 322 3.88 17.38 19.50
C GLN A 322 3.70 16.39 18.34
N ALA A 323 2.80 15.40 18.53
CA ALA A 323 2.48 14.40 17.52
C ALA A 323 2.07 15.05 16.18
N PRO A 324 2.53 14.54 15.04
CA PRO A 324 2.10 15.02 13.74
C PRO A 324 0.65 14.65 13.44
N PHE A 325 0.03 15.42 12.55
CA PHE A 325 -1.23 15.02 11.92
C PHE A 325 -0.96 13.94 10.88
N THR A 326 -1.76 12.90 10.91
CA THR A 326 -1.63 11.69 10.10
C THR A 326 -2.98 11.31 9.48
N LEU A 327 -3.05 10.26 8.68
CA LEU A 327 -4.33 9.77 8.16
C LEU A 327 -5.34 9.46 9.29
N ILE A 328 -4.85 9.01 10.45
CA ILE A 328 -5.71 8.69 11.59
C ILE A 328 -6.46 9.90 12.10
N ASP A 329 -5.89 11.11 11.96
CA ASP A 329 -6.53 12.36 12.37
C ASP A 329 -7.63 12.82 11.39
N TYR A 330 -7.71 12.22 10.20
CA TYR A 330 -8.82 12.42 9.25
C TYR A 330 -9.97 11.45 9.51
N MET A 331 -9.71 10.33 10.22
CA MET A 331 -10.76 9.38 10.59
C MET A 331 -11.70 9.98 11.62
N PRO A 332 -13.02 9.66 11.56
CA PRO A 332 -13.95 10.00 12.64
C PRO A 332 -13.58 9.29 13.96
N ASP A 333 -13.91 9.91 15.10
CA ASP A 333 -13.52 9.40 16.43
C ASP A 333 -13.99 7.97 16.72
N ASP A 334 -15.07 7.53 16.07
CA ASP A 334 -15.71 6.22 16.27
C ASP A 334 -15.24 5.15 15.27
N PHE A 335 -14.17 5.40 14.50
CA PHE A 335 -13.69 4.45 13.53
C PHE A 335 -13.26 3.11 14.15
N LEU A 336 -13.41 2.03 13.37
CA LEU A 336 -12.91 0.70 13.72
C LEU A 336 -11.60 0.44 12.99
N LEU A 337 -10.58 -0.01 13.73
CA LEU A 337 -9.31 -0.43 13.17
C LEU A 337 -9.24 -1.95 13.03
N PHE A 338 -8.91 -2.44 11.85
CA PHE A 338 -8.38 -3.80 11.65
C PHE A 338 -6.86 -3.72 11.42
N CYS A 339 -6.11 -4.47 12.20
CA CYS A 339 -4.67 -4.58 12.03
C CYS A 339 -4.35 -5.97 11.48
N ASP A 340 -4.20 -6.06 10.16
CA ASP A 340 -3.96 -7.35 9.50
C ASP A 340 -2.50 -7.75 9.62
N GLU A 341 -2.27 -9.07 9.82
CA GLU A 341 -1.00 -9.67 10.16
C GLU A 341 -0.30 -8.85 11.28
N SER A 342 -1.03 -8.63 12.37
CA SER A 342 -0.66 -7.71 13.47
C SER A 342 0.70 -8.03 14.09
N HIS A 343 1.07 -9.31 14.14
CA HIS A 343 2.38 -9.78 14.63
C HIS A 343 3.58 -9.22 13.82
N VAL A 344 3.35 -8.73 12.58
CA VAL A 344 4.34 -8.01 11.78
C VAL A 344 4.09 -6.51 11.81
N MET A 345 2.82 -6.10 11.70
CA MET A 345 2.45 -4.69 11.61
C MET A 345 2.80 -3.90 12.86
N LEU A 346 2.54 -4.42 14.06
CA LEU A 346 2.83 -3.71 15.31
C LEU A 346 4.33 -3.49 15.55
N PRO A 347 5.22 -4.50 15.36
CA PRO A 347 6.67 -4.27 15.37
C PRO A 347 7.14 -3.26 14.32
N GLN A 348 6.53 -3.24 13.12
CA GLN A 348 6.84 -2.27 12.08
C GLN A 348 6.51 -0.85 12.54
N VAL A 349 5.32 -0.62 13.12
CA VAL A 349 4.95 0.70 13.67
C VAL A 349 5.94 1.14 14.75
N ARG A 350 6.38 0.23 15.64
CA ARG A 350 7.38 0.53 16.68
C ARG A 350 8.74 0.93 16.12
N GLY A 351 9.17 0.29 15.02
CA GLY A 351 10.48 0.52 14.43
C GLY A 351 10.62 1.82 13.63
N MET A 352 9.51 2.37 13.09
CA MET A 352 9.57 3.49 12.15
C MET A 352 10.15 4.78 12.76
N TYR A 353 9.81 5.11 14.00
CA TYR A 353 10.21 6.36 14.63
C TYR A 353 11.73 6.47 14.86
N ALA A 354 12.37 5.43 15.40
CA ALA A 354 13.77 5.48 15.80
C ALA A 354 14.72 5.69 14.62
N GLY A 355 14.47 4.99 13.50
CA GLY A 355 15.27 5.13 12.27
C GLY A 355 15.16 6.51 11.63
N ASP A 356 13.94 7.07 11.56
CA ASP A 356 13.72 8.42 11.01
C ASP A 356 14.40 9.48 11.88
N ARG A 357 14.30 9.36 13.20
CA ARG A 357 14.91 10.29 14.15
C ARG A 357 16.43 10.33 14.05
N ALA A 358 17.10 9.18 14.08
CA ALA A 358 18.56 9.11 14.02
C ALA A 358 19.12 9.76 12.72
N ARG A 359 18.44 9.50 11.58
CA ARG A 359 18.78 10.10 10.31
C ARG A 359 18.66 11.63 10.31
N LYS A 360 17.58 12.18 10.90
CA LYS A 360 17.34 13.63 10.98
C LYS A 360 18.24 14.33 11.96
N GLU A 361 18.58 13.70 13.08
CA GLU A 361 19.56 14.25 14.03
C GLU A 361 20.90 14.52 13.34
N SER A 362 21.38 13.60 12.51
CA SER A 362 22.59 13.81 11.71
C SER A 362 22.44 15.00 10.74
N LEU A 363 21.32 15.09 10.00
CA LEU A 363 21.08 16.21 9.08
C LEU A 363 21.04 17.58 9.77
N ILE A 364 20.51 17.64 10.99
CA ILE A 364 20.41 18.87 11.77
C ILE A 364 21.79 19.22 12.36
N GLU A 365 22.53 18.24 12.87
CA GLU A 365 23.86 18.48 13.46
C GLU A 365 24.85 19.06 12.45
N TYR A 366 24.73 18.64 11.16
CA TYR A 366 25.62 19.10 10.09
C TYR A 366 25.03 20.19 9.19
N GLY A 367 23.98 20.89 9.64
CA GLY A 367 23.44 22.09 9.01
C GLY A 367 22.66 21.85 7.72
N PHE A 368 22.13 20.65 7.47
CA PHE A 368 21.29 20.36 6.32
C PHE A 368 19.81 20.64 6.58
N ARG A 369 19.36 20.59 7.84
CA ARG A 369 17.97 20.85 8.24
C ARG A 369 17.90 21.65 9.52
N LEU A 370 16.78 22.40 9.69
CA LEU A 370 16.47 23.06 10.94
C LEU A 370 16.00 22.07 12.02
N PRO A 371 16.14 22.38 13.31
CA PRO A 371 15.67 21.52 14.41
C PRO A 371 14.19 21.12 14.30
N SER A 372 13.32 22.00 13.81
CA SER A 372 11.89 21.73 13.61
C SER A 372 11.61 20.57 12.64
N ALA A 373 12.57 20.18 11.79
CA ALA A 373 12.46 19.03 10.92
C ALA A 373 12.31 17.70 11.68
N LEU A 374 12.72 17.64 12.98
CA LEU A 374 12.49 16.47 13.84
C LEU A 374 11.00 16.17 14.03
N ASP A 375 10.16 17.19 13.98
CA ASP A 375 8.71 17.04 14.18
C ASP A 375 7.93 16.64 12.92
N ASN A 376 8.60 16.57 11.76
CA ASN A 376 8.12 15.85 10.59
C ASN A 376 8.52 14.37 10.71
N ARG A 377 7.80 13.58 11.44
CA ARG A 377 8.13 12.22 11.82
C ARG A 377 6.91 11.30 11.79
N PRO A 378 7.10 9.99 11.74
CA PRO A 378 5.99 9.10 12.04
C PRO A 378 5.55 9.22 13.51
N LEU A 379 4.34 8.78 13.80
CA LEU A 379 3.89 8.62 15.19
C LEU A 379 4.82 7.63 15.93
N THR A 380 5.04 7.89 17.21
CA THR A 380 5.54 6.84 18.10
C THR A 380 4.44 5.78 18.29
N PHE A 381 4.81 4.59 18.75
CA PHE A 381 3.82 3.53 19.02
C PHE A 381 2.76 3.99 20.04
N ASP A 382 3.16 4.70 21.08
CA ASP A 382 2.24 5.19 22.11
C ASP A 382 1.28 6.26 21.57
N GLU A 383 1.77 7.15 20.69
CA GLU A 383 0.94 8.14 20.03
C GLU A 383 -0.07 7.48 19.08
N PHE A 384 0.37 6.49 18.31
CA PHE A 384 -0.50 5.69 17.45
C PHE A 384 -1.58 4.99 18.28
N TYR A 385 -1.17 4.28 19.33
CA TYR A 385 -2.08 3.50 20.17
C TYR A 385 -3.12 4.35 20.92
N LYS A 386 -2.73 5.58 21.31
CA LYS A 386 -3.66 6.55 21.95
C LYS A 386 -4.74 7.08 20.99
N LYS A 387 -4.45 7.13 19.68
CA LYS A 387 -5.40 7.59 18.67
C LYS A 387 -6.41 6.53 18.27
N ILE A 388 -6.19 5.27 18.61
CA ILE A 388 -7.08 4.15 18.29
C ILE A 388 -8.23 4.11 19.29
N ASN A 389 -9.44 4.10 18.77
CA ASN A 389 -10.66 3.89 19.56
C ASN A 389 -10.82 2.40 19.88
N GLN A 390 -11.09 1.57 18.86
CA GLN A 390 -11.23 0.12 18.99
C GLN A 390 -10.46 -0.57 17.88
N VAL A 391 -9.82 -1.71 18.17
CA VAL A 391 -9.04 -2.49 17.21
C VAL A 391 -9.34 -3.97 17.28
N ILE A 392 -9.43 -4.57 16.10
CA ILE A 392 -9.42 -6.03 15.93
C ILE A 392 -8.09 -6.39 15.24
N PHE A 393 -7.24 -7.09 15.97
CA PHE A 393 -6.03 -7.68 15.42
C PHE A 393 -6.37 -8.94 14.66
N THR A 394 -5.82 -9.12 13.46
CA THR A 394 -5.99 -10.36 12.70
C THR A 394 -4.63 -10.98 12.44
N SER A 395 -4.47 -12.25 12.78
CA SER A 395 -3.22 -12.98 12.60
C SER A 395 -3.44 -14.48 12.69
N ALA A 396 -2.64 -15.27 11.97
CA ALA A 396 -2.56 -16.71 12.20
C ALA A 396 -1.67 -17.07 13.41
N THR A 397 -0.79 -16.13 13.80
CA THR A 397 0.21 -16.28 14.86
C THR A 397 0.31 -14.98 15.67
N PRO A 398 -0.71 -14.64 16.48
CA PRO A 398 -0.70 -13.43 17.29
C PRO A 398 0.55 -13.33 18.18
N GLY A 399 1.15 -12.15 18.25
CA GLY A 399 2.31 -11.88 19.09
C GLY A 399 1.96 -11.77 20.57
N GLN A 400 2.97 -11.47 21.38
CA GLN A 400 2.80 -11.29 22.83
C GLN A 400 1.88 -10.09 23.13
N PHE A 401 2.02 -8.99 22.42
CA PHE A 401 1.22 -7.79 22.65
C PHE A 401 -0.28 -8.07 22.48
N GLU A 402 -0.68 -8.73 21.40
CA GLU A 402 -2.06 -9.08 21.13
C GLU A 402 -2.63 -10.02 22.19
N ARG A 403 -1.83 -11.01 22.64
CA ARG A 403 -2.24 -11.99 23.67
C ARG A 403 -2.46 -11.35 25.04
N GLU A 404 -1.65 -10.33 25.38
CA GLU A 404 -1.70 -9.66 26.68
C GLU A 404 -2.78 -8.57 26.77
N HIS A 405 -3.12 -7.94 25.61
CA HIS A 405 -4.01 -6.77 25.62
C HIS A 405 -5.43 -7.09 25.11
N SER A 406 -5.62 -8.16 24.35
CA SER A 406 -6.96 -8.47 23.83
C SER A 406 -7.92 -8.93 24.92
N ALA A 407 -9.10 -8.31 24.97
CA ALA A 407 -10.18 -8.73 25.85
C ALA A 407 -10.66 -10.17 25.53
N GLN A 408 -10.58 -10.54 24.24
CA GLN A 408 -10.83 -11.91 23.78
C GLN A 408 -9.95 -12.26 22.57
N ILE A 409 -9.64 -13.55 22.45
CA ILE A 409 -8.99 -14.13 21.29
C ILE A 409 -9.97 -15.15 20.69
N VAL A 410 -10.42 -14.87 19.47
CA VAL A 410 -11.39 -15.73 18.77
C VAL A 410 -10.67 -16.52 17.70
N GLU A 411 -10.76 -17.85 17.78
CA GLU A 411 -10.13 -18.76 16.82
C GLU A 411 -10.99 -18.94 15.57
N GLN A 412 -10.35 -18.99 14.41
CA GLN A 412 -10.96 -19.34 13.13
C GLN A 412 -10.05 -20.34 12.41
N VAL A 413 -10.28 -21.62 12.66
CA VAL A 413 -9.43 -22.76 12.24
C VAL A 413 -9.99 -23.47 11.01
N ILE A 414 -11.30 -23.47 10.82
CA ILE A 414 -11.96 -24.17 9.73
C ILE A 414 -11.83 -23.37 8.43
N ARG A 415 -11.38 -24.03 7.36
CA ARG A 415 -11.39 -23.46 6.01
C ARG A 415 -12.71 -23.79 5.30
N PRO A 416 -13.36 -22.81 4.66
CA PRO A 416 -14.60 -23.07 3.90
C PRO A 416 -14.44 -24.13 2.79
N THR A 417 -13.22 -24.35 2.33
CA THR A 417 -12.85 -25.35 1.32
C THR A 417 -12.71 -26.75 1.84
N GLY A 418 -12.74 -26.94 3.16
CA GLY A 418 -12.41 -28.19 3.82
C GLY A 418 -10.93 -28.57 3.82
N LEU A 419 -10.04 -27.75 3.26
CA LEU A 419 -8.60 -28.02 3.24
C LEU A 419 -8.02 -28.11 4.65
N LEU A 420 -7.18 -29.11 4.84
CA LEU A 420 -6.53 -29.42 6.12
C LEU A 420 -5.18 -28.71 6.23
N ASP A 421 -4.71 -28.51 7.45
CA ASP A 421 -3.30 -28.18 7.66
C ASP A 421 -2.40 -29.33 7.19
N PRO A 422 -1.20 -29.06 6.64
CA PRO A 422 -0.37 -30.07 6.00
C PRO A 422 0.17 -31.10 7.00
N ILE A 423 0.51 -32.28 6.49
CA ILE A 423 1.26 -33.29 7.25
C ILE A 423 2.70 -32.83 7.36
N ILE A 424 3.27 -32.91 8.56
CA ILE A 424 4.67 -32.52 8.80
C ILE A 424 5.49 -33.80 9.07
N THR A 425 6.58 -33.94 8.30
CA THR A 425 7.55 -35.02 8.48
C THR A 425 8.90 -34.41 8.83
N VAL A 426 9.53 -34.91 9.89
CA VAL A 426 10.92 -34.53 10.23
C VAL A 426 11.84 -35.63 9.70
N LYS A 427 12.82 -35.26 8.87
CA LYS A 427 13.82 -36.14 8.29
C LYS A 427 15.22 -35.72 8.73
N PRO A 428 16.19 -36.65 8.86
CA PRO A 428 17.58 -36.30 9.19
C PRO A 428 18.22 -35.44 8.11
N THR A 429 19.30 -34.73 8.45
CA THR A 429 20.09 -33.95 7.48
C THR A 429 21.01 -34.81 6.62
N GLU A 430 21.33 -36.03 7.07
CA GLU A 430 22.06 -37.03 6.28
C GLU A 430 21.24 -37.40 5.03
N ASP A 431 21.87 -37.35 3.85
CA ASP A 431 21.26 -37.59 2.53
C ASP A 431 20.09 -36.66 2.15
N GLN A 432 19.94 -35.53 2.84
CA GLN A 432 18.81 -34.64 2.63
C GLN A 432 18.70 -34.09 1.18
N MET A 433 19.82 -33.97 0.44
CA MET A 433 19.80 -33.50 -0.93
C MET A 433 19.24 -34.52 -1.92
N ASP A 434 19.57 -35.81 -1.74
CA ASP A 434 19.05 -36.87 -2.58
C ASP A 434 17.56 -37.10 -2.30
N ASP A 435 17.16 -37.06 -1.02
CA ASP A 435 15.77 -37.13 -0.62
C ASP A 435 14.94 -35.92 -1.17
N LEU A 436 15.45 -34.72 -1.01
CA LEU A 436 14.83 -33.50 -1.55
C LEU A 436 14.66 -33.59 -3.07
N LEU A 437 15.67 -34.03 -3.79
CA LEU A 437 15.62 -34.16 -5.25
C LEU A 437 14.56 -35.22 -5.67
N SER A 438 14.48 -36.32 -4.95
CA SER A 438 13.44 -37.34 -5.17
C SER A 438 12.04 -36.78 -4.96
N GLU A 439 11.81 -36.07 -3.86
CA GLU A 439 10.52 -35.43 -3.55
C GLU A 439 10.14 -34.34 -4.59
N ILE A 440 11.11 -33.55 -5.03
CA ILE A 440 10.89 -32.54 -6.10
C ILE A 440 10.44 -33.23 -7.39
N ASN A 441 11.14 -34.27 -7.84
CA ASN A 441 10.80 -34.98 -9.07
C ASN A 441 9.41 -35.64 -8.98
N ASN A 442 9.04 -36.19 -7.83
CA ASN A 442 7.71 -36.77 -7.61
C ASN A 442 6.61 -35.71 -7.76
N ARG A 443 6.80 -34.49 -7.19
CA ARG A 443 5.82 -33.39 -7.27
C ARG A 443 5.76 -32.79 -8.67
N ALA A 444 6.91 -32.57 -9.30
CA ALA A 444 6.99 -32.06 -10.67
C ALA A 444 6.28 -32.97 -11.68
N ALA A 445 6.41 -34.31 -11.52
CA ALA A 445 5.70 -35.30 -12.35
C ALA A 445 4.16 -35.21 -12.22
N LEU A 446 3.66 -34.73 -11.07
CA LEU A 446 2.23 -34.47 -10.83
C LEU A 446 1.77 -33.09 -11.28
N GLY A 447 2.71 -32.25 -11.77
CA GLY A 447 2.42 -30.86 -12.13
C GLY A 447 2.24 -29.94 -10.92
N GLU A 448 2.69 -30.36 -9.74
CA GLU A 448 2.65 -29.60 -8.50
C GLU A 448 3.95 -28.79 -8.30
N ARG A 449 3.95 -27.83 -7.37
CA ARG A 449 5.08 -26.93 -7.12
C ARG A 449 5.67 -27.14 -5.74
N VAL A 450 6.98 -26.88 -5.63
CA VAL A 450 7.76 -27.06 -4.40
C VAL A 450 8.37 -25.75 -3.96
N LEU A 451 8.28 -25.45 -2.66
CA LEU A 451 9.00 -24.34 -2.02
C LEU A 451 10.10 -24.90 -1.13
N VAL A 452 11.31 -24.36 -1.25
CA VAL A 452 12.44 -24.76 -0.41
C VAL A 452 12.96 -23.54 0.34
N THR A 453 13.03 -23.61 1.67
CA THR A 453 13.53 -22.51 2.50
C THR A 453 14.92 -22.81 3.05
N THR A 454 15.84 -21.86 2.85
CA THR A 454 17.23 -21.88 3.35
C THR A 454 17.46 -20.78 4.41
N LEU A 455 18.63 -20.76 5.03
CA LEU A 455 19.00 -19.76 6.04
C LEU A 455 19.74 -18.55 5.46
N THR A 456 20.47 -18.72 4.38
CA THR A 456 21.31 -17.66 3.80
C THR A 456 21.13 -17.54 2.29
N LYS A 457 21.52 -16.39 1.72
CA LYS A 457 21.50 -16.15 0.28
C LYS A 457 22.44 -17.11 -0.47
N ALA A 458 23.64 -17.30 0.06
CA ALA A 458 24.61 -18.22 -0.52
C ALA A 458 24.04 -19.65 -0.60
N MET A 459 23.42 -20.15 0.48
CA MET A 459 22.79 -21.49 0.45
C MET A 459 21.66 -21.57 -0.58
N ALA A 460 20.89 -20.50 -0.78
CA ALA A 460 19.83 -20.49 -1.80
C ALA A 460 20.40 -20.54 -3.21
N GLU A 461 21.44 -19.79 -3.47
CA GLU A 461 22.17 -19.76 -4.75
C GLU A 461 22.84 -21.12 -5.04
N ASP A 462 23.60 -21.66 -4.08
CA ASP A 462 24.26 -22.96 -4.18
C ASP A 462 23.28 -24.10 -4.43
N LEU A 463 22.14 -24.11 -3.69
CA LEU A 463 21.11 -25.11 -3.89
C LEU A 463 20.44 -24.99 -5.27
N THR A 464 20.23 -23.76 -5.76
CA THR A 464 19.66 -23.54 -7.09
C THR A 464 20.59 -24.12 -8.16
N HIS A 465 21.89 -23.80 -8.10
CA HIS A 465 22.87 -24.36 -9.03
C HIS A 465 23.00 -25.90 -8.94
N TYR A 466 22.91 -26.45 -7.72
CA TYR A 466 22.89 -27.91 -7.54
C TYR A 466 21.70 -28.56 -8.26
N LEU A 467 20.49 -28.02 -8.05
CA LEU A 467 19.27 -28.54 -8.65
C LEU A 467 19.23 -28.35 -10.18
N GLU A 468 19.76 -27.24 -10.70
CA GLU A 468 19.92 -27.02 -12.15
C GLU A 468 20.84 -28.08 -12.78
N GLY A 469 21.86 -28.54 -12.04
CA GLY A 469 22.75 -29.62 -12.47
C GLY A 469 22.05 -30.99 -12.66
N PHE A 470 20.86 -31.15 -12.12
CA PHE A 470 19.99 -32.32 -12.26
C PHE A 470 18.76 -32.07 -13.15
N ASP A 471 18.80 -31.06 -14.03
CA ASP A 471 17.72 -30.66 -14.94
C ASP A 471 16.41 -30.26 -14.26
N VAL A 472 16.45 -29.88 -12.97
CA VAL A 472 15.28 -29.36 -12.26
C VAL A 472 15.04 -27.92 -12.69
N LYS A 473 13.80 -27.59 -13.06
CA LYS A 473 13.39 -26.21 -13.35
C LYS A 473 13.22 -25.44 -12.04
N VAL A 474 14.24 -24.70 -11.64
CA VAL A 474 14.30 -24.02 -10.36
C VAL A 474 14.61 -22.52 -10.54
N ARG A 475 14.06 -21.70 -9.67
CA ARG A 475 14.48 -20.30 -9.47
C ARG A 475 14.70 -20.02 -8.00
N TYR A 476 15.54 -19.01 -7.69
CA TYR A 476 15.69 -18.53 -6.32
C TYR A 476 15.16 -17.11 -6.17
N MET A 477 14.76 -16.76 -4.93
CA MET A 477 14.25 -15.45 -4.59
C MET A 477 14.87 -14.95 -3.29
N HIS A 478 15.37 -13.70 -3.29
CA HIS A 478 15.93 -13.03 -2.11
C HIS A 478 15.39 -11.62 -1.94
N HIS A 479 15.86 -10.92 -0.90
CA HIS A 479 15.32 -9.60 -0.50
C HIS A 479 15.68 -8.45 -1.46
N ASP A 480 16.73 -8.60 -2.26
CA ASP A 480 17.19 -7.58 -3.22
C ASP A 480 16.37 -7.57 -4.52
N ILE A 481 15.55 -8.60 -4.76
CA ILE A 481 14.66 -8.67 -5.92
C ILE A 481 13.55 -7.64 -5.76
N ASP A 482 13.34 -6.82 -6.80
CA ASP A 482 12.32 -5.79 -6.76
C ASP A 482 10.89 -6.38 -6.72
N THR A 483 9.91 -5.54 -6.37
CA THR A 483 8.53 -5.99 -6.19
C THR A 483 7.92 -6.53 -7.48
N ILE A 484 8.30 -5.98 -8.64
CA ILE A 484 7.74 -6.37 -9.94
C ILE A 484 8.32 -7.71 -10.36
N GLU A 485 9.65 -7.87 -10.29
CA GLU A 485 10.33 -9.12 -10.61
C GLU A 485 9.85 -10.26 -9.68
N ARG A 486 9.63 -9.95 -8.39
CA ARG A 486 9.05 -10.90 -7.44
C ARG A 486 7.66 -11.37 -7.87
N MET A 487 6.80 -10.48 -8.35
CA MET A 487 5.47 -10.86 -8.85
C MET A 487 5.56 -11.70 -10.11
N GLU A 488 6.52 -11.42 -10.99
CA GLU A 488 6.79 -12.23 -12.19
C GLU A 488 7.23 -13.64 -11.84
N ILE A 489 8.18 -13.79 -10.90
CA ILE A 489 8.63 -15.10 -10.41
C ILE A 489 7.45 -15.93 -9.86
N ILE A 490 6.58 -15.31 -9.06
CA ILE A 490 5.43 -16.00 -8.48
C ILE A 490 4.42 -16.40 -9.57
N ARG A 491 4.16 -15.52 -10.53
CA ARG A 491 3.29 -15.82 -11.67
C ARG A 491 3.85 -17.00 -12.48
N ASP A 492 5.14 -16.97 -12.78
CA ASP A 492 5.80 -17.99 -13.59
C ASP A 492 5.81 -19.35 -12.87
N LEU A 493 5.99 -19.38 -11.52
CA LEU A 493 5.81 -20.57 -10.70
C LEU A 493 4.39 -21.15 -10.84
N ARG A 494 3.37 -20.28 -10.73
CA ARG A 494 1.97 -20.69 -10.87
C ARG A 494 1.63 -21.20 -12.27
N LEU A 495 2.21 -20.60 -13.30
CA LEU A 495 2.04 -21.02 -14.71
C LEU A 495 2.80 -22.32 -15.02
N GLY A 496 3.75 -22.73 -14.18
CA GLY A 496 4.54 -23.94 -14.40
C GLY A 496 5.73 -23.74 -15.32
N GLU A 497 6.20 -22.53 -15.48
CA GLU A 497 7.44 -22.25 -16.21
C GLU A 497 8.65 -22.88 -15.49
N PHE A 498 8.54 -23.02 -14.17
CA PHE A 498 9.47 -23.75 -13.32
C PHE A 498 8.73 -24.41 -12.15
N ASP A 499 9.35 -25.42 -11.52
CA ASP A 499 8.71 -26.32 -10.55
C ASP A 499 9.10 -26.03 -9.12
N VAL A 500 10.29 -25.46 -8.89
CA VAL A 500 10.86 -25.23 -7.55
C VAL A 500 11.23 -23.77 -7.35
N LEU A 501 10.79 -23.21 -6.23
CA LEU A 501 11.23 -21.89 -5.78
C LEU A 501 12.05 -22.02 -4.50
N VAL A 502 13.32 -21.60 -4.56
CA VAL A 502 14.24 -21.61 -3.42
C VAL A 502 14.39 -20.20 -2.84
N GLY A 503 14.48 -20.05 -1.52
CA GLY A 503 14.80 -18.78 -0.93
C GLY A 503 14.84 -18.76 0.59
N ILE A 504 15.30 -17.63 1.17
CA ILE A 504 15.53 -17.49 2.60
C ILE A 504 14.21 -17.31 3.37
N ASN A 505 13.44 -16.37 2.95
CA ASN A 505 12.20 -15.95 3.61
C ASN A 505 11.14 -15.73 2.52
N LEU A 506 10.93 -16.82 1.76
CA LEU A 506 10.14 -16.83 0.53
C LEU A 506 8.76 -16.20 0.71
N LEU A 507 8.29 -16.14 1.95
CA LEU A 507 6.87 -16.13 2.19
C LEU A 507 6.48 -15.26 3.37
N ARG A 508 7.13 -14.10 3.52
CA ARG A 508 6.50 -13.05 4.31
C ARG A 508 5.20 -12.69 3.58
N GLU A 509 4.11 -13.10 4.15
CA GLU A 509 2.70 -12.71 4.01
C GLU A 509 2.21 -12.29 2.58
N GLY A 510 1.01 -12.70 2.25
CA GLY A 510 0.30 -12.23 1.05
C GLY A 510 0.42 -13.11 -0.20
N LEU A 511 1.13 -14.24 -0.17
CA LEU A 511 1.20 -15.15 -1.33
C LEU A 511 0.17 -16.26 -1.24
N ASP A 512 -0.69 -16.32 -2.25
CA ASP A 512 -1.69 -17.35 -2.47
C ASP A 512 -1.26 -18.22 -3.65
N ILE A 513 -0.59 -19.36 -3.36
CA ILE A 513 -0.07 -20.28 -4.37
C ILE A 513 -0.67 -21.67 -4.13
N PRO A 514 -1.89 -21.92 -4.61
CA PRO A 514 -2.56 -23.23 -4.38
C PRO A 514 -1.86 -24.40 -5.09
N GLU A 515 -0.98 -24.14 -6.04
CA GLU A 515 -0.22 -25.15 -6.77
C GLU A 515 0.91 -25.76 -5.94
N VAL A 516 1.27 -25.15 -4.80
CA VAL A 516 2.32 -25.68 -3.90
C VAL A 516 1.78 -26.81 -3.06
N SER A 517 2.33 -28.00 -3.26
CA SER A 517 2.00 -29.22 -2.48
C SER A 517 3.10 -29.58 -1.48
N LEU A 518 4.35 -29.16 -1.71
CA LEU A 518 5.45 -29.45 -0.80
C LEU A 518 6.17 -28.18 -0.35
N VAL A 519 6.42 -28.09 0.95
CA VAL A 519 7.32 -27.09 1.54
C VAL A 519 8.45 -27.83 2.24
N ALA A 520 9.68 -27.65 1.76
CA ALA A 520 10.88 -28.20 2.37
C ALA A 520 11.61 -27.12 3.19
N ILE A 521 11.90 -27.42 4.44
CA ILE A 521 12.59 -26.52 5.36
C ILE A 521 13.94 -27.14 5.70
N LEU A 522 15.02 -26.59 5.10
CA LEU A 522 16.38 -27.01 5.40
C LEU A 522 16.86 -26.40 6.71
N ASP A 523 17.73 -27.10 7.42
CA ASP A 523 18.28 -26.65 8.71
C ASP A 523 17.16 -26.17 9.67
N ALA A 524 16.12 -26.95 9.82
CA ALA A 524 14.95 -26.58 10.63
C ALA A 524 15.30 -26.50 12.13
N ASP A 525 16.36 -27.18 12.57
CA ASP A 525 16.88 -27.17 13.95
C ASP A 525 17.83 -26.01 14.28
N LYS A 526 18.17 -25.18 13.32
CA LYS A 526 19.01 -23.98 13.57
C LYS A 526 18.13 -22.85 14.12
N GLU A 527 17.91 -22.86 15.44
CA GLU A 527 17.08 -21.84 16.10
C GLU A 527 17.52 -20.42 15.78
N GLY A 528 16.56 -19.53 15.55
CA GLY A 528 16.76 -18.13 15.21
C GLY A 528 15.49 -17.50 14.67
N PHE A 529 15.57 -16.26 14.22
CA PHE A 529 14.43 -15.51 13.71
C PHE A 529 13.68 -16.24 12.57
N LEU A 530 14.43 -16.89 11.66
CA LEU A 530 13.87 -17.62 10.49
C LEU A 530 13.30 -19.00 10.85
N ARG A 531 13.59 -19.52 12.02
CA ARG A 531 13.14 -20.82 12.53
C ARG A 531 12.42 -20.71 13.86
N SER A 532 11.92 -19.50 14.19
CA SER A 532 11.03 -19.29 15.34
C SER A 532 9.68 -20.00 15.11
N GLU A 533 8.95 -20.29 16.17
CA GLU A 533 7.58 -20.86 16.13
C GLU A 533 6.70 -20.14 15.09
N THR A 534 6.63 -18.81 15.15
CA THR A 534 5.84 -17.97 14.23
C THR A 534 6.28 -18.17 12.78
N SER A 535 7.59 -18.14 12.51
CA SER A 535 8.12 -18.32 11.15
C SER A 535 7.83 -19.71 10.59
N LEU A 536 7.99 -20.74 11.42
CA LEU A 536 7.68 -22.12 11.03
C LEU A 536 6.19 -22.31 10.73
N VAL A 537 5.28 -21.87 11.62
CA VAL A 537 3.83 -21.97 11.40
C VAL A 537 3.40 -21.26 10.12
N GLN A 538 3.97 -20.11 9.82
CA GLN A 538 3.68 -19.38 8.57
C GLN A 538 4.18 -20.08 7.32
N THR A 539 5.40 -20.66 7.40
CA THR A 539 6.00 -21.42 6.30
C THR A 539 5.20 -22.70 6.03
N ILE A 540 4.84 -23.44 7.08
CA ILE A 540 3.98 -24.62 7.04
C ILE A 540 2.64 -24.27 6.37
N GLY A 541 2.03 -23.14 6.73
CA GLY A 541 0.74 -22.69 6.20
C GLY A 541 0.73 -22.44 4.69
N ARG A 542 1.88 -22.42 4.02
CA ARG A 542 1.95 -22.29 2.55
C ARG A 542 1.52 -23.55 1.82
N ALA A 543 1.77 -24.71 2.39
CA ALA A 543 1.26 -25.98 1.85
C ALA A 543 -0.23 -26.23 2.16
N ALA A 544 -0.84 -25.47 3.06
CA ALA A 544 -2.23 -25.67 3.52
C ALA A 544 -3.31 -25.27 2.50
N ARG A 545 -2.94 -24.89 1.29
CA ARG A 545 -3.84 -24.51 0.19
C ARG A 545 -4.00 -25.56 -0.89
N ASN A 546 -3.24 -26.63 -0.76
CA ASN A 546 -3.28 -27.79 -1.64
C ASN A 546 -3.83 -28.99 -0.86
N GLU A 547 -4.64 -29.81 -1.51
CA GLU A 547 -5.20 -31.02 -0.89
C GLU A 547 -4.13 -32.07 -0.59
N HIS A 548 -3.00 -32.04 -1.31
CA HIS A 548 -1.82 -32.91 -1.10
C HIS A 548 -0.72 -32.18 -0.30
N GLY A 549 -1.09 -31.15 0.50
CA GLY A 549 -0.14 -30.31 1.21
C GLY A 549 0.69 -31.09 2.23
N GLU A 550 2.03 -31.06 2.07
CA GLU A 550 3.01 -31.69 2.95
C GLU A 550 4.15 -30.73 3.28
N VAL A 551 4.77 -30.93 4.45
CA VAL A 551 5.95 -30.20 4.88
C VAL A 551 7.02 -31.18 5.33
N ILE A 552 8.23 -31.02 4.81
CA ILE A 552 9.40 -31.78 5.26
C ILE A 552 10.34 -30.79 5.98
N MET A 553 10.66 -31.13 7.24
CA MET A 553 11.66 -30.43 8.02
C MET A 553 12.92 -31.29 8.09
N TYR A 554 14.00 -30.83 7.48
CA TYR A 554 15.30 -31.49 7.61
C TYR A 554 15.99 -30.98 8.88
N ALA A 555 16.18 -31.88 9.84
CA ALA A 555 16.71 -31.58 11.17
C ALA A 555 17.24 -32.83 11.85
N ASP A 556 18.36 -32.72 12.56
CA ASP A 556 18.94 -33.80 13.36
C ASP A 556 18.37 -33.84 14.78
N SER A 557 17.70 -32.79 15.20
CA SER A 557 17.02 -32.69 16.48
C SER A 557 15.76 -31.83 16.39
N VAL A 558 14.74 -32.18 17.16
CA VAL A 558 13.52 -31.35 17.26
C VAL A 558 13.74 -30.28 18.31
N THR A 559 13.71 -29.01 17.88
CA THR A 559 13.85 -27.84 18.78
C THR A 559 12.51 -27.48 19.42
N PRO A 560 12.51 -26.68 20.52
CA PRO A 560 11.27 -26.19 21.13
C PRO A 560 10.37 -25.41 20.19
N SER A 561 10.95 -24.65 19.23
CA SER A 561 10.20 -23.92 18.21
C SER A 561 9.54 -24.86 17.21
N MET A 562 10.25 -25.91 16.79
CA MET A 562 9.70 -26.97 15.93
C MET A 562 8.57 -27.72 16.64
N GLU A 563 8.79 -28.15 17.88
CA GLU A 563 7.79 -28.91 18.67
C GLU A 563 6.47 -28.13 18.79
N LYS A 564 6.54 -26.84 19.11
CA LYS A 564 5.35 -25.98 19.19
C LYS A 564 4.65 -25.85 17.84
N ALA A 565 5.39 -25.61 16.77
CA ALA A 565 4.82 -25.47 15.43
C ALA A 565 4.16 -26.75 14.94
N ILE A 566 4.79 -27.91 15.18
CA ILE A 566 4.25 -29.23 14.85
C ILE A 566 2.99 -29.51 15.67
N THR A 567 3.04 -29.33 16.99
CA THR A 567 1.91 -29.59 17.90
C THR A 567 0.70 -28.71 17.51
N GLU A 568 0.91 -27.43 17.23
CA GLU A 568 -0.17 -26.53 16.83
C GLU A 568 -0.76 -26.92 15.46
N THR A 569 0.07 -27.31 14.50
CA THR A 569 -0.39 -27.76 13.18
C THR A 569 -1.22 -29.05 13.28
N VAL A 570 -0.77 -30.01 14.08
CA VAL A 570 -1.50 -31.25 14.34
C VAL A 570 -2.84 -30.95 15.01
N ARG A 571 -2.87 -30.15 16.06
CA ARG A 571 -4.11 -29.70 16.75
C ARG A 571 -5.12 -29.13 15.77
N ARG A 572 -4.67 -28.21 14.91
CA ARG A 572 -5.52 -27.56 13.90
C ARG A 572 -6.05 -28.59 12.91
N ARG A 573 -5.20 -29.49 12.43
CA ARG A 573 -5.58 -30.53 11.50
C ARG A 573 -6.65 -31.48 12.09
N GLU A 574 -6.52 -31.92 13.33
CA GLU A 574 -7.50 -32.76 14.02
C GLU A 574 -8.88 -32.08 14.12
N ILE A 575 -8.92 -30.76 14.44
CA ILE A 575 -10.16 -29.97 14.47
C ILE A 575 -10.80 -29.94 13.08
N GLN A 576 -10.01 -29.72 12.04
CA GLN A 576 -10.48 -29.63 10.65
C GLN A 576 -10.99 -30.98 10.15
N GLU A 577 -10.29 -32.06 10.41
CA GLU A 577 -10.69 -33.43 10.04
C GLU A 577 -12.01 -33.80 10.70
N LYS A 578 -12.15 -33.52 12.00
CA LYS A 578 -13.38 -33.77 12.75
C LYS A 578 -14.55 -33.00 12.16
N TYR A 579 -14.35 -31.68 11.90
CA TYR A 579 -15.38 -30.83 11.30
C TYR A 579 -15.80 -31.34 9.92
N ASN A 580 -14.84 -31.71 9.06
CA ASN A 580 -15.11 -32.22 7.73
C ASN A 580 -15.90 -33.55 7.79
N ALA A 581 -15.55 -34.44 8.72
CA ALA A 581 -16.25 -35.70 8.92
C ALA A 581 -17.70 -35.49 9.38
N GLU A 582 -17.93 -34.57 10.32
CA GLU A 582 -19.27 -34.27 10.86
C GLU A 582 -20.18 -33.62 9.79
N HIS A 583 -19.61 -32.86 8.85
CA HIS A 583 -20.38 -32.12 7.82
C HIS A 583 -20.30 -32.77 6.42
N GLY A 584 -19.62 -33.89 6.26
CA GLY A 584 -19.48 -34.58 4.97
C GLY A 584 -18.72 -33.75 3.91
N ILE A 585 -17.76 -32.95 4.34
CA ILE A 585 -16.98 -32.07 3.46
C ILE A 585 -15.76 -32.80 2.94
N THR A 586 -15.59 -32.81 1.62
CA THR A 586 -14.35 -33.32 0.97
C THR A 586 -13.44 -32.12 0.66
N PRO A 587 -12.18 -32.13 1.11
CA PRO A 587 -11.21 -31.10 0.78
C PRO A 587 -11.06 -30.89 -0.73
N LYS A 588 -11.00 -29.63 -1.18
CA LYS A 588 -10.79 -29.29 -2.59
C LYS A 588 -9.88 -28.09 -2.73
N THR A 589 -8.84 -28.22 -3.54
CA THR A 589 -7.96 -27.12 -3.92
C THR A 589 -8.72 -26.11 -4.78
N ILE A 590 -8.67 -24.82 -4.43
CA ILE A 590 -9.28 -23.75 -5.23
C ILE A 590 -8.33 -23.37 -6.36
N LYS A 591 -8.79 -23.48 -7.60
CA LYS A 591 -8.09 -22.92 -8.76
C LYS A 591 -8.51 -21.47 -8.93
N LYS A 592 -7.57 -20.54 -8.71
CA LYS A 592 -7.77 -19.11 -8.98
C LYS A 592 -7.10 -18.74 -10.30
N ASP A 593 -7.80 -18.02 -11.16
CA ASP A 593 -7.21 -17.50 -12.40
C ASP A 593 -6.03 -16.56 -12.11
N VAL A 594 -4.94 -16.75 -12.84
CA VAL A 594 -3.69 -16.01 -12.67
C VAL A 594 -3.80 -14.55 -13.11
N HIS A 595 -4.85 -14.21 -13.87
CA HIS A 595 -5.00 -12.89 -14.49
C HIS A 595 -5.41 -11.73 -13.56
N GLN A 596 -5.99 -12.00 -12.38
CA GLN A 596 -6.63 -10.95 -11.57
C GLN A 596 -5.66 -10.08 -10.72
N ILE A 597 -4.40 -10.46 -10.54
CA ILE A 597 -3.45 -9.72 -9.68
C ILE A 597 -2.69 -8.64 -10.46
N ILE A 598 -2.67 -8.70 -11.79
CA ILE A 598 -1.78 -7.90 -12.67
C ILE A 598 -2.43 -6.59 -13.16
N GLU A 599 -3.75 -6.45 -13.17
CA GLU A 599 -4.42 -5.30 -13.80
C GLU A 599 -4.23 -3.95 -13.07
N ILE A 600 -3.91 -3.94 -11.77
CA ILE A 600 -3.67 -2.69 -11.04
C ILE A 600 -2.27 -2.11 -11.32
N THR A 601 -1.32 -2.95 -11.73
CA THR A 601 0.08 -2.57 -12.01
C THR A 601 0.45 -2.54 -13.50
N SER A 602 -0.38 -3.05 -14.40
CA SER A 602 0.01 -3.31 -15.80
C SER A 602 -0.14 -2.13 -16.76
N LYS A 603 -0.77 -1.02 -16.37
CA LYS A 603 -0.82 0.20 -17.22
C LYS A 603 0.54 0.88 -17.39
N GLU A 604 1.48 0.69 -16.44
CA GLU A 604 2.83 1.28 -16.52
C GLU A 604 3.82 0.50 -17.41
N LYS A 605 3.55 -0.78 -17.75
CA LYS A 605 4.49 -1.62 -18.51
C LYS A 605 4.54 -1.38 -20.01
N LEU A 606 3.68 -0.55 -20.58
CA LEU A 606 3.75 -0.21 -22.02
C LEU A 606 5.02 0.60 -22.35
N ASP A 607 5.55 1.40 -21.43
CA ASP A 607 6.76 2.19 -21.65
C ASP A 607 8.07 1.42 -21.36
N GLY A 608 8.08 0.51 -20.40
CA GLY A 608 9.28 -0.31 -20.06
C GLY A 608 9.56 -1.47 -21.02
N LYS A 609 8.52 -2.09 -21.60
CA LYS A 609 8.66 -3.21 -22.54
C LYS A 609 9.25 -2.84 -23.92
N LYS A 610 9.28 -1.56 -24.27
CA LYS A 610 9.83 -1.09 -25.56
C LYS A 610 11.30 -1.45 -25.80
N LYS A 611 12.06 -1.78 -24.74
CA LYS A 611 13.50 -2.09 -24.87
C LYS A 611 13.85 -3.57 -25.11
N HIS A 612 12.93 -4.52 -24.92
CA HIS A 612 13.21 -5.96 -25.01
C HIS A 612 12.27 -6.78 -25.88
N LEU A 613 11.49 -6.14 -26.75
CA LEU A 613 10.62 -6.85 -27.71
C LEU A 613 11.44 -7.59 -28.76
N SER A 614 11.14 -8.86 -29.00
CA SER A 614 11.67 -9.59 -30.13
C SER A 614 11.23 -8.93 -31.46
N LYS A 615 12.00 -9.16 -32.52
CA LYS A 615 11.73 -8.54 -33.84
C LYS A 615 10.32 -8.87 -34.35
N LYS A 616 9.78 -10.03 -33.99
CA LYS A 616 8.46 -10.51 -34.39
C LYS A 616 7.33 -9.86 -33.58
N GLU A 617 7.51 -9.71 -32.28
CA GLU A 617 6.56 -9.04 -31.38
C GLU A 617 6.48 -7.54 -31.69
N ARG A 618 7.61 -6.91 -31.98
CA ARG A 618 7.67 -5.51 -32.40
C ARG A 618 6.87 -5.27 -33.70
N GLN A 619 6.98 -6.16 -34.70
CA GLN A 619 6.23 -6.07 -35.94
C GLN A 619 4.72 -6.26 -35.74
N LEU A 620 4.29 -7.18 -34.87
CA LEU A 620 2.89 -7.38 -34.54
C LEU A 620 2.30 -6.13 -33.87
N MET A 621 3.01 -5.56 -32.92
CA MET A 621 2.58 -4.36 -32.20
C MET A 621 2.49 -3.13 -33.11
N ILE A 622 3.44 -2.95 -34.04
CA ILE A 622 3.40 -1.89 -35.06
C ILE A 622 2.17 -2.07 -35.98
N ALA A 623 1.84 -3.30 -36.35
CA ALA A 623 0.66 -3.57 -37.21
C ALA A 623 -0.66 -3.24 -36.47
N GLU A 624 -0.76 -3.55 -35.21
CA GLU A 624 -1.91 -3.27 -34.33
C GLU A 624 -2.10 -1.76 -34.15
N LEU A 625 -1.05 -1.06 -33.70
CA LEU A 625 -1.06 0.40 -33.56
C LEU A 625 -1.30 1.15 -34.85
N THR A 626 -0.85 0.60 -36.01
CA THR A 626 -1.13 1.17 -37.34
C THR A 626 -2.61 1.05 -37.71
N LYS A 627 -3.27 -0.03 -37.30
CA LYS A 627 -4.70 -0.23 -37.51
C LYS A 627 -5.50 0.77 -36.68
N GLU A 628 -5.19 0.89 -35.39
CA GLU A 628 -5.83 1.84 -34.48
C GLU A 628 -5.61 3.30 -34.90
N MET A 629 -4.41 3.66 -35.34
CA MET A 629 -4.11 4.98 -35.90
C MET A 629 -4.98 5.32 -37.10
N LYS A 630 -5.20 4.35 -38.02
CA LYS A 630 -6.04 4.56 -39.19
C LYS A 630 -7.52 4.66 -38.82
N GLU A 631 -7.96 3.96 -37.78
CA GLU A 631 -9.33 4.06 -37.27
C GLU A 631 -9.56 5.41 -36.59
N ALA A 632 -8.63 5.86 -35.72
CA ALA A 632 -8.66 7.18 -35.12
C ALA A 632 -8.67 8.31 -36.18
N ALA A 633 -7.85 8.20 -37.20
CA ALA A 633 -7.84 9.17 -38.31
C ALA A 633 -9.17 9.21 -39.09
N LYS A 634 -9.86 8.08 -39.27
CA LYS A 634 -11.20 8.03 -39.90
C LYS A 634 -12.28 8.68 -39.04
N LEU A 635 -12.12 8.61 -37.72
CA LEU A 635 -13.02 9.23 -36.73
C LEU A 635 -12.70 10.72 -36.52
N LEU A 636 -11.73 11.28 -37.26
CA LEU A 636 -11.21 12.66 -37.16
C LEU A 636 -10.55 12.97 -35.81
N GLU A 637 -10.09 11.95 -35.08
CA GLU A 637 -9.35 12.04 -33.83
C GLU A 637 -7.85 12.26 -34.11
N PHE A 638 -7.51 13.39 -34.69
CA PHE A 638 -6.18 13.66 -35.25
C PHE A 638 -5.07 13.67 -34.15
N GLU A 639 -5.37 14.10 -32.94
CA GLU A 639 -4.39 14.08 -31.84
C GLU A 639 -4.09 12.65 -31.36
N HIS A 640 -5.11 11.81 -31.28
CA HIS A 640 -4.93 10.40 -30.96
C HIS A 640 -4.18 9.65 -32.08
N ALA A 641 -4.52 9.93 -33.33
CA ALA A 641 -3.79 9.40 -34.47
C ALA A 641 -2.34 9.86 -34.52
N ALA A 642 -2.05 11.10 -34.16
CA ALA A 642 -0.68 11.64 -34.03
C ALA A 642 0.11 10.95 -32.90
N TYR A 643 -0.50 10.75 -31.75
CA TYR A 643 0.10 10.01 -30.62
C TYR A 643 0.46 8.57 -31.02
N LEU A 644 -0.47 7.85 -31.66
CA LEU A 644 -0.22 6.49 -32.13
C LEU A 644 0.87 6.43 -33.21
N ARG A 645 0.93 7.43 -34.11
CA ARG A 645 2.01 7.58 -35.12
C ARG A 645 3.37 7.75 -34.43
N ASP A 646 3.44 8.56 -33.38
CA ASP A 646 4.69 8.82 -32.67
C ASP A 646 5.16 7.58 -31.91
N GLN A 647 4.26 6.79 -31.36
CA GLN A 647 4.57 5.47 -30.79
C GLN A 647 5.08 4.47 -31.83
N ILE A 648 4.46 4.44 -33.01
CA ILE A 648 4.92 3.59 -34.11
C ILE A 648 6.34 3.99 -34.54
N ALA A 649 6.61 5.29 -34.69
CA ALA A 649 7.93 5.81 -35.06
C ALA A 649 9.01 5.43 -34.03
N GLU A 650 8.66 5.47 -32.75
CA GLU A 650 9.57 5.05 -31.65
C GLU A 650 9.85 3.55 -31.68
N LEU A 651 8.84 2.72 -31.93
CA LEU A 651 8.99 1.28 -32.13
C LEU A 651 9.78 0.94 -33.40
N GLU A 652 9.73 1.76 -34.45
CA GLU A 652 10.56 1.62 -35.65
C GLU A 652 11.99 2.12 -35.46
N GLY A 653 12.30 2.77 -34.33
CA GLY A 653 13.62 3.34 -34.05
C GLY A 653 13.89 4.65 -34.81
N LYS A 654 12.86 5.36 -35.28
CA LYS A 654 12.95 6.66 -35.92
C LYS A 654 12.84 7.76 -34.88
N LYS A 655 13.74 8.75 -34.90
CA LYS A 655 13.61 9.94 -34.02
C LYS A 655 12.37 10.73 -34.47
N VAL A 656 11.43 10.88 -33.55
CA VAL A 656 10.30 11.81 -33.67
C VAL A 656 10.90 13.23 -33.59
N LYS A 657 10.63 14.06 -34.62
CA LYS A 657 11.03 15.47 -34.68
C LYS A 657 10.00 16.35 -33.99
#